data_3827fd87deb80973596d66b01fa8050a
#
_entry.id   3827fd87deb80973596d66b01fa8050a
#
_cell.length_a   1.000
_cell.length_b   1.000
_cell.length_c   1.000
_cell.angle_alpha   90.00
_cell.angle_beta   90.00
_cell.angle_gamma   90.00
#
_symmetry.space_group_name_H-M   'P 1'
#
loop_
_entity.id
_entity.type
_entity.pdbx_description
1 polymer ?
#
loop_
_entity_poly.entity_id
_entity_poly.type
_entity_poly.pdbx_seq_one_letter_code
_entity_poly.pdbx_strand_id
1 'polypeptide(L)'
;MSFFHIFSQGLLITAIAYSSATIIIDAQSVPKDFINPPHEFSIMPFWFWNDTLKDEEIVRQIADFEAHGVYGFVIHPRIGLPENVKWLSAEMIHSMDLAIKEASRRKMYVILYDEGMYPSGSSSGQVVARNPEYAARGLAKIDLKSGETPKLPEGGKLITVINRPGGQRIAIIDKPSRGNIRGLHYIGEGSKQLREESPPAGDILNPDAVTSFMELVYDRYGKEFGKYFGTTVLGIFTDEPSPLGRGNERGMVPGNASLLPQIKQILGYDITPFLEDLWYNDNPDSKKHRIDYNSAINICLEENYYKRLGKWCKDHGISLMGHPAGSMDIGAERYFQIPGQDLVWRYVEPGSKALEGQHSTMAKCASSAMLHSGLRRNANELYGAYGHNLTYDEMVWLADWCFVRGQNFLIPHAFFYSIRGPRFDERPPDVGPNASWWNKYKEYADGCRRLSWLNTDSKQVCHLAILCEATFLPDKSAKICYQHQCDFNYLEIRHLWEDAKIDSKGVHIAGMNYSTIIIDSLSNIPMEARPLLKILAANGRLIINKYSGYSFLFDEAVIYQTSDDLITAIAKKILPDISLNTPSEDIRYRHVIKGNDHYYIVFNEGTNAISTKIKVSVKGTLQLLNPSTAETVNLTADETIYFKPHELKIVRAQHKRF
;
A
#
# COMPACT_ATOMS: atom_id res chain seq x y z
N MET A 1 82.13 -22.21 71.37
CA MET A 1 81.66 -23.58 71.69
C MET A 1 80.12 -23.62 71.72
N SER A 2 79.62 -24.60 71.10
CA SER A 2 78.25 -25.11 71.19
C SER A 2 77.17 -24.44 70.35
N PHE A 3 76.73 -25.24 69.39
CA PHE A 3 75.62 -25.23 68.53
C PHE A 3 74.25 -25.14 69.18
N PHE A 4 73.29 -24.51 68.50
CA PHE A 4 71.89 -24.94 68.48
C PHE A 4 71.26 -24.69 67.11
N HIS A 5 70.80 -25.76 66.47
CA HIS A 5 69.94 -25.77 65.27
C HIS A 5 68.50 -25.53 65.68
N ILE A 6 67.83 -24.65 64.95
CA ILE A 6 66.36 -24.59 64.97
C ILE A 6 65.85 -24.78 63.54
N PHE A 7 65.10 -25.86 63.29
CA PHE A 7 64.33 -26.14 62.13
C PHE A 7 63.11 -25.21 62.00
N SER A 8 62.96 -24.51 60.92
CA SER A 8 61.69 -23.85 60.59
C SER A 8 61.00 -24.59 59.38
N GLN A 9 59.85 -25.15 59.66
CA GLN A 9 58.99 -25.76 58.69
C GLN A 9 58.30 -24.62 57.91
N GLY A 10 58.62 -24.56 56.60
CA GLY A 10 57.90 -23.66 55.67
C GLY A 10 56.59 -24.31 55.22
N LEU A 11 55.48 -23.63 55.50
CA LEU A 11 54.17 -23.96 55.00
C LEU A 11 54.04 -23.40 53.58
N LEU A 12 53.97 -24.27 52.57
CA LEU A 12 53.72 -23.91 51.16
C LEU A 12 52.21 -23.73 51.01
N ILE A 13 51.70 -22.48 50.90
CA ILE A 13 50.33 -22.15 50.55
C ILE A 13 50.28 -22.05 49.04
N THR A 14 49.71 -23.07 48.39
CA THR A 14 49.41 -23.09 46.95
C THR A 14 48.15 -22.27 46.73
N ALA A 15 48.25 -21.02 46.28
CA ALA A 15 47.11 -20.19 45.87
C ALA A 15 46.65 -20.66 44.47
N ILE A 16 45.51 -21.36 44.42
CA ILE A 16 44.82 -21.67 43.17
C ILE A 16 44.11 -20.39 42.72
N ALA A 17 44.70 -19.67 41.75
CA ALA A 17 44.06 -18.56 41.08
C ALA A 17 42.95 -19.11 40.12
N TYR A 18 41.68 -19.01 40.54
CA TYR A 18 40.55 -19.14 39.62
C TYR A 18 40.58 -17.94 38.67
N SER A 19 41.11 -18.11 37.48
CA SER A 19 40.92 -17.18 36.41
C SER A 19 39.50 -17.38 35.89
N SER A 20 38.56 -16.53 36.35
CA SER A 20 37.26 -16.36 35.68
C SER A 20 37.53 -15.77 34.31
N ALA A 21 37.65 -16.64 33.32
CA ALA A 21 37.57 -16.23 31.93
C ALA A 21 36.16 -15.67 31.71
N THR A 22 36.05 -14.36 31.78
CA THR A 22 34.87 -13.66 31.26
C THR A 22 34.85 -13.94 29.77
N ILE A 23 34.00 -14.87 29.33
CA ILE A 23 33.71 -15.04 27.91
C ILE A 23 33.04 -13.74 27.48
N ILE A 24 33.82 -12.80 26.96
CA ILE A 24 33.29 -11.66 26.20
C ILE A 24 32.66 -12.30 24.98
N ILE A 25 31.34 -12.51 25.00
CA ILE A 25 30.56 -12.85 23.84
C ILE A 25 30.59 -11.57 22.99
N ASP A 26 31.44 -11.59 21.97
CA ASP A 26 31.55 -10.50 21.00
C ASP A 26 30.20 -10.41 20.27
N ALA A 27 29.36 -9.51 20.75
CA ALA A 27 28.10 -9.20 20.07
C ALA A 27 28.49 -8.61 18.72
N GLN A 28 28.22 -9.35 17.63
CA GLN A 28 28.47 -8.86 16.29
C GLN A 28 27.86 -7.47 16.14
N SER A 29 28.66 -6.50 15.71
CA SER A 29 28.23 -5.11 15.52
C SER A 29 26.99 -5.04 14.63
N VAL A 30 26.11 -4.09 14.90
CA VAL A 30 24.94 -3.80 14.05
C VAL A 30 25.41 -3.56 12.62
N PRO A 31 24.68 -4.08 11.59
CA PRO A 31 25.05 -3.87 10.20
C PRO A 31 25.23 -2.38 9.87
N LYS A 32 26.32 -2.03 9.17
CA LYS A 32 26.58 -0.64 8.77
C LYS A 32 25.41 -0.04 8.00
N ASP A 33 24.77 -0.86 7.16
CA ASP A 33 23.60 -0.45 6.38
C ASP A 33 22.34 -0.20 7.23
N PHE A 34 22.25 -0.69 8.45
CA PHE A 34 21.23 -0.27 9.39
C PHE A 34 21.54 1.10 9.99
N ILE A 35 22.82 1.34 10.34
CA ILE A 35 23.24 2.62 10.93
C ILE A 35 23.02 3.76 9.93
N ASN A 36 23.45 3.57 8.67
CA ASN A 36 23.29 4.52 7.59
C ASN A 36 22.89 3.81 6.29
N PRO A 37 21.57 3.54 6.09
CA PRO A 37 21.11 2.86 4.89
C PRO A 37 21.36 3.64 3.60
N PRO A 38 21.54 2.97 2.45
CA PRO A 38 21.60 3.62 1.14
C PRO A 38 20.43 4.56 0.87
N HIS A 39 20.65 5.58 0.02
CA HIS A 39 19.67 6.62 -0.30
C HIS A 39 18.38 6.05 -0.93
N GLU A 40 18.45 4.91 -1.61
CA GLU A 40 17.27 4.26 -2.21
C GLU A 40 16.17 3.90 -1.20
N PHE A 41 16.52 3.77 0.08
CA PHE A 41 15.55 3.48 1.15
C PHE A 41 14.90 4.74 1.76
N SER A 42 15.21 5.91 1.22
CA SER A 42 14.61 7.18 1.65
C SER A 42 13.10 7.20 1.41
N ILE A 43 12.40 7.96 2.24
CA ILE A 43 11.07 8.45 1.89
C ILE A 43 11.18 9.35 0.65
N MET A 44 10.12 9.40 -0.16
CA MET A 44 10.09 10.23 -1.37
C MET A 44 8.77 11.01 -1.42
N PRO A 45 8.68 12.17 -0.75
CA PRO A 45 7.44 12.93 -0.64
C PRO A 45 6.94 13.41 -2.00
N PHE A 46 5.63 13.60 -2.12
CA PHE A 46 5.10 14.48 -3.14
C PHE A 46 5.70 15.87 -2.94
N TRP A 47 6.32 16.40 -3.97
CA TRP A 47 6.76 17.78 -4.02
C TRP A 47 5.77 18.57 -4.87
N PHE A 48 4.85 19.26 -4.19
CA PHE A 48 3.79 20.03 -4.82
C PHE A 48 4.30 21.27 -5.52
N TRP A 49 4.34 21.23 -6.83
CA TRP A 49 4.62 22.39 -7.67
C TRP A 49 3.36 23.23 -7.79
N ASN A 50 3.26 24.23 -6.94
CA ASN A 50 2.03 24.99 -6.71
C ASN A 50 2.23 26.53 -6.79
N ASP A 51 3.33 27.02 -7.34
CA ASP A 51 3.62 28.45 -7.53
C ASP A 51 4.48 28.67 -8.78
N THR A 52 4.92 29.91 -9.04
CA THR A 52 5.88 30.25 -10.09
C THR A 52 7.17 29.47 -9.87
N LEU A 53 7.50 28.59 -10.78
CA LEU A 53 8.71 27.77 -10.70
C LEU A 53 9.92 28.62 -11.11
N LYS A 54 10.92 28.69 -10.24
CA LYS A 54 12.19 29.39 -10.47
C LYS A 54 13.34 28.40 -10.38
N ASP A 55 14.25 28.44 -11.33
CA ASP A 55 15.36 27.50 -11.42
C ASP A 55 16.18 27.47 -10.13
N GLU A 56 16.52 28.65 -9.59
CA GLU A 56 17.31 28.79 -8.35
C GLU A 56 16.56 28.21 -7.13
N GLU A 57 15.22 28.34 -7.08
CA GLU A 57 14.43 27.85 -5.96
C GLU A 57 14.25 26.32 -6.05
N ILE A 58 14.08 25.76 -7.24
CA ILE A 58 14.09 24.31 -7.48
C ILE A 58 15.39 23.69 -6.94
N VAL A 59 16.53 24.26 -7.33
CA VAL A 59 17.86 23.78 -6.89
C VAL A 59 18.02 23.93 -5.36
N ARG A 60 17.57 25.07 -4.79
CA ARG A 60 17.63 25.32 -3.35
C ARG A 60 16.82 24.32 -2.55
N GLN A 61 15.57 24.05 -2.97
CA GLN A 61 14.69 23.11 -2.26
C GLN A 61 15.22 21.69 -2.32
N ILE A 62 15.76 21.23 -3.46
CA ILE A 62 16.37 19.89 -3.56
C ILE A 62 17.60 19.78 -2.62
N ALA A 63 18.40 20.84 -2.50
CA ALA A 63 19.52 20.86 -1.55
C ALA A 63 19.05 20.81 -0.08
N ASP A 64 17.94 21.47 0.23
CA ASP A 64 17.32 21.46 1.54
C ASP A 64 16.76 20.07 1.90
N PHE A 65 16.14 19.38 0.96
CA PHE A 65 15.67 17.99 1.15
C PHE A 65 16.84 17.07 1.51
N GLU A 66 17.92 17.10 0.74
CA GLU A 66 19.12 16.30 1.01
C GLU A 66 19.68 16.58 2.42
N ALA A 67 19.76 17.86 2.83
CA ALA A 67 20.25 18.25 4.15
C ALA A 67 19.39 17.68 5.29
N HIS A 68 18.11 17.44 5.04
CA HIS A 68 17.16 16.86 6.00
C HIS A 68 16.92 15.35 5.83
N GLY A 69 17.81 14.65 5.10
CA GLY A 69 17.81 13.19 4.99
C GLY A 69 16.79 12.63 3.98
N VAL A 70 16.23 13.47 3.12
CA VAL A 70 15.30 13.08 2.05
C VAL A 70 16.07 13.00 0.73
N TYR A 71 16.20 11.81 0.16
CA TYR A 71 17.03 11.56 -1.01
C TYR A 71 16.22 11.21 -2.27
N GLY A 72 14.99 11.65 -2.33
CA GLY A 72 14.15 11.56 -3.51
C GLY A 72 12.81 12.27 -3.31
N PHE A 73 12.07 12.45 -4.39
CA PHE A 73 10.78 13.14 -4.40
C PHE A 73 9.95 12.75 -5.62
N VAL A 74 8.64 12.97 -5.51
CA VAL A 74 7.69 12.89 -6.64
C VAL A 74 7.44 14.29 -7.17
N ILE A 75 7.71 14.55 -8.44
CA ILE A 75 7.33 15.81 -9.08
C ILE A 75 5.83 15.81 -9.31
N HIS A 76 5.11 16.60 -8.52
CA HIS A 76 3.64 16.63 -8.54
C HIS A 76 3.11 18.04 -8.83
N PRO A 77 2.65 18.31 -10.07
CA PRO A 77 1.97 19.56 -10.37
C PRO A 77 0.70 19.71 -9.53
N ARG A 78 0.49 20.90 -8.97
CA ARG A 78 -0.60 21.12 -8.02
C ARG A 78 -1.30 22.47 -8.26
N ILE A 79 -2.40 22.69 -7.53
CA ILE A 79 -3.17 23.92 -7.55
C ILE A 79 -2.29 25.13 -7.18
N GLY A 80 -2.32 26.16 -8.01
CA GLY A 80 -1.61 27.42 -7.76
C GLY A 80 -0.45 27.73 -8.70
N LEU A 81 -0.20 26.86 -9.72
CA LEU A 81 0.71 27.19 -10.81
C LEU A 81 0.25 28.44 -11.56
N PRO A 82 1.16 29.21 -12.17
CA PRO A 82 0.79 30.31 -13.05
C PRO A 82 0.24 29.79 -14.39
N GLU A 83 -0.60 30.58 -15.05
CA GLU A 83 -1.32 30.17 -16.28
C GLU A 83 -0.42 29.78 -17.46
N ASN A 84 0.82 30.25 -17.49
CA ASN A 84 1.77 29.89 -18.52
C ASN A 84 2.45 28.52 -18.31
N VAL A 85 2.37 27.96 -17.10
CA VAL A 85 2.91 26.63 -16.80
C VAL A 85 1.78 25.58 -16.87
N LYS A 86 1.39 25.22 -18.12
CA LYS A 86 0.37 24.19 -18.34
C LYS A 86 0.95 22.79 -18.28
N TRP A 87 0.06 21.81 -18.08
CA TRP A 87 0.42 20.39 -18.08
C TRP A 87 1.26 20.02 -19.32
N LEU A 88 2.44 19.49 -19.08
CA LEU A 88 3.45 19.09 -20.10
C LEU A 88 3.82 20.20 -21.07
N SER A 89 3.66 21.49 -20.72
CA SER A 89 4.17 22.60 -21.52
C SER A 89 5.71 22.59 -21.55
N ALA A 90 6.29 23.38 -22.47
CA ALA A 90 7.74 23.50 -22.55
C ALA A 90 8.36 24.01 -21.25
N GLU A 91 7.68 24.93 -20.56
CA GLU A 91 8.11 25.48 -19.25
C GLU A 91 8.09 24.42 -18.16
N MET A 92 7.04 23.58 -18.11
CA MET A 92 6.97 22.48 -17.15
C MET A 92 8.05 21.43 -17.42
N ILE A 93 8.24 21.03 -18.67
CA ILE A 93 9.30 20.07 -19.08
C ILE A 93 10.69 20.62 -18.74
N HIS A 94 10.94 21.94 -18.94
CA HIS A 94 12.19 22.58 -18.53
C HIS A 94 12.42 22.43 -17.02
N SER A 95 11.44 22.75 -16.20
CA SER A 95 11.55 22.65 -14.74
C SER A 95 11.75 21.19 -14.28
N MET A 96 11.06 20.22 -14.93
CA MET A 96 11.26 18.79 -14.67
C MET A 96 12.67 18.33 -15.03
N ASP A 97 13.19 18.72 -16.20
CA ASP A 97 14.56 18.37 -16.63
C ASP A 97 15.62 18.95 -15.68
N LEU A 98 15.42 20.19 -15.23
CA LEU A 98 16.29 20.82 -14.22
C LEU A 98 16.26 20.04 -12.90
N ALA A 99 15.08 19.72 -12.39
CA ALA A 99 14.94 18.97 -11.13
C ALA A 99 15.56 17.56 -11.22
N ILE A 100 15.38 16.86 -12.33
CA ILE A 100 15.98 15.54 -12.58
C ILE A 100 17.50 15.63 -12.68
N LYS A 101 18.04 16.64 -13.39
CA LYS A 101 19.50 16.88 -13.49
C LYS A 101 20.12 17.16 -12.13
N GLU A 102 19.47 18.01 -11.31
CA GLU A 102 19.97 18.33 -9.97
C GLU A 102 19.91 17.13 -9.03
N ALA A 103 18.81 16.35 -9.08
CA ALA A 103 18.69 15.09 -8.35
C ALA A 103 19.78 14.09 -8.76
N SER A 104 20.04 13.94 -10.07
CA SER A 104 21.10 13.08 -10.59
C SER A 104 22.48 13.50 -10.08
N ARG A 105 22.78 14.80 -10.10
CA ARG A 105 24.05 15.36 -9.59
C ARG A 105 24.25 15.04 -8.11
N ARG A 106 23.16 15.03 -7.31
CA ARG A 106 23.17 14.74 -5.87
C ARG A 106 23.01 13.26 -5.54
N LYS A 107 22.88 12.37 -6.53
CA LYS A 107 22.58 10.95 -6.35
C LYS A 107 21.28 10.73 -5.59
N MET A 108 20.29 11.57 -5.88
CA MET A 108 18.92 11.47 -5.41
C MET A 108 18.03 10.85 -6.49
N TYR A 109 16.80 10.50 -6.11
CA TYR A 109 15.85 9.82 -6.97
C TYR A 109 14.62 10.68 -7.26
N VAL A 110 14.02 10.45 -8.41
CA VAL A 110 12.82 11.15 -8.86
C VAL A 110 11.74 10.13 -9.27
N ILE A 111 10.50 10.42 -8.93
CA ILE A 111 9.33 9.75 -9.46
C ILE A 111 8.53 10.80 -10.23
N LEU A 112 8.08 10.44 -11.42
CA LEU A 112 7.22 11.28 -12.23
C LEU A 112 5.75 10.98 -11.91
N TYR A 113 4.91 12.01 -11.93
CA TYR A 113 3.46 11.88 -11.74
C TYR A 113 2.78 11.91 -13.10
N ASP A 114 1.80 11.03 -13.35
CA ASP A 114 1.28 10.83 -14.71
C ASP A 114 0.08 11.70 -15.10
N GLU A 115 -0.33 12.63 -14.22
CA GLU A 115 -1.52 13.44 -14.46
C GLU A 115 -1.30 14.93 -14.09
N GLY A 116 -2.10 15.82 -14.66
CA GLY A 116 -2.16 17.21 -14.24
C GLY A 116 -2.64 17.34 -12.80
N MET A 117 -3.66 16.60 -12.41
CA MET A 117 -4.09 16.25 -11.05
C MET A 117 -5.09 15.10 -11.14
N TYR A 118 -5.16 14.29 -10.08
CA TYR A 118 -5.96 13.09 -9.99
C TYR A 118 -7.47 13.27 -10.34
N PRO A 119 -8.14 12.18 -10.69
CA PRO A 119 -7.65 10.82 -10.94
C PRO A 119 -6.89 10.71 -12.27
N SER A 120 -5.91 9.80 -12.32
CA SER A 120 -5.08 9.54 -13.50
C SER A 120 -5.85 8.96 -14.67
N GLY A 121 -5.35 9.19 -15.90
CA GLY A 121 -5.89 8.61 -17.13
C GLY A 121 -6.40 9.60 -18.19
N SER A 122 -6.26 10.91 -17.93
CA SER A 122 -6.86 11.97 -18.76
C SER A 122 -5.85 12.91 -19.39
N SER A 123 -4.59 12.95 -18.88
CA SER A 123 -3.56 13.90 -19.30
C SER A 123 -4.09 15.34 -19.28
N SER A 124 -4.63 15.78 -18.12
CA SER A 124 -5.27 17.09 -17.94
C SER A 124 -6.35 17.40 -19.01
N GLY A 125 -7.13 16.38 -19.39
CA GLY A 125 -8.20 16.48 -20.39
C GLY A 125 -7.72 16.37 -21.83
N GLN A 126 -6.43 16.24 -22.10
CA GLN A 126 -5.88 16.16 -23.47
C GLN A 126 -6.35 14.88 -24.20
N VAL A 127 -6.63 13.78 -23.49
CA VAL A 127 -7.18 12.55 -24.06
C VAL A 127 -8.52 12.83 -24.74
N VAL A 128 -9.42 13.48 -24.00
CA VAL A 128 -10.77 13.83 -24.53
C VAL A 128 -10.70 14.93 -25.59
N ALA A 129 -9.78 15.89 -25.44
CA ALA A 129 -9.56 16.93 -26.45
C ALA A 129 -9.06 16.34 -27.78
N ARG A 130 -8.27 15.24 -27.75
CA ARG A 130 -7.81 14.52 -28.96
C ARG A 130 -8.96 13.80 -29.67
N ASN A 131 -9.86 13.17 -28.89
CA ASN A 131 -11.05 12.51 -29.40
C ASN A 131 -12.16 12.53 -28.35
N PRO A 132 -13.29 13.24 -28.57
CA PRO A 132 -14.41 13.30 -27.62
C PRO A 132 -15.03 11.94 -27.26
N GLU A 133 -14.92 10.92 -28.13
CA GLU A 133 -15.38 9.55 -27.81
C GLU A 133 -14.52 8.85 -26.74
N TYR A 134 -13.38 9.42 -26.38
CA TYR A 134 -12.51 8.95 -25.30
C TYR A 134 -12.92 9.49 -23.92
N ALA A 135 -14.01 10.26 -23.82
CA ALA A 135 -14.56 10.68 -22.52
C ALA A 135 -15.07 9.48 -21.72
N ALA A 136 -14.88 9.52 -20.40
CA ALA A 136 -15.38 8.48 -19.50
C ALA A 136 -16.88 8.23 -19.68
N ARG A 137 -17.27 6.96 -19.70
CA ARG A 137 -18.62 6.50 -19.98
C ARG A 137 -19.15 5.61 -18.88
N GLY A 138 -20.46 5.47 -18.82
CA GLY A 138 -21.10 4.54 -17.90
C GLY A 138 -22.45 4.05 -18.41
N LEU A 139 -22.92 2.95 -17.82
CA LEU A 139 -24.26 2.45 -18.03
C LEU A 139 -25.23 3.26 -17.16
N ALA A 140 -26.38 3.59 -17.75
CA ALA A 140 -27.49 4.23 -17.07
C ALA A 140 -28.81 3.59 -17.51
N LYS A 141 -29.88 3.82 -16.75
CA LYS A 141 -31.23 3.37 -17.10
C LYS A 141 -32.17 4.52 -17.40
N ILE A 142 -33.14 4.27 -18.29
CA ILE A 142 -34.26 5.15 -18.55
C ILE A 142 -35.56 4.36 -18.28
N ASP A 143 -36.36 4.80 -17.34
CA ASP A 143 -37.67 4.20 -17.07
C ASP A 143 -38.65 4.59 -18.17
N LEU A 144 -39.34 3.61 -18.77
CA LEU A 144 -40.26 3.76 -19.88
C LEU A 144 -41.66 3.30 -19.54
N LYS A 145 -42.67 4.00 -20.05
CA LYS A 145 -44.04 3.54 -20.08
C LYS A 145 -44.25 2.48 -21.18
N SER A 146 -45.35 1.75 -21.11
CA SER A 146 -45.73 0.81 -22.16
C SER A 146 -45.86 1.53 -23.52
N GLY A 147 -45.17 0.99 -24.55
CA GLY A 147 -45.14 1.58 -25.89
C GLY A 147 -44.24 2.78 -26.07
N GLU A 148 -43.61 3.30 -25.02
CA GLU A 148 -42.71 4.47 -25.11
C GLU A 148 -41.37 4.08 -25.76
N THR A 149 -40.89 4.90 -26.70
CA THR A 149 -39.54 4.77 -27.27
C THR A 149 -38.54 5.56 -26.43
N PRO A 150 -37.36 5.00 -26.07
CA PRO A 150 -36.37 5.72 -25.27
C PRO A 150 -35.85 6.96 -26.00
N LYS A 151 -35.87 8.11 -25.35
CA LYS A 151 -35.20 9.31 -25.76
C LYS A 151 -33.78 9.30 -25.27
N LEU A 152 -32.81 9.08 -26.14
CA LEU A 152 -31.41 9.01 -25.79
C LEU A 152 -30.85 10.42 -25.50
N PRO A 153 -30.07 10.59 -24.44
CA PRO A 153 -29.30 11.81 -24.24
C PRO A 153 -28.21 11.96 -25.28
N GLU A 154 -27.63 13.15 -25.37
CA GLU A 154 -26.49 13.42 -26.26
C GLU A 154 -25.34 12.43 -25.99
N GLY A 155 -24.77 11.84 -27.05
CA GLY A 155 -23.75 10.82 -26.97
C GLY A 155 -24.20 9.47 -26.40
N GLY A 156 -25.51 9.32 -26.11
CA GLY A 156 -26.08 8.08 -25.59
C GLY A 156 -26.27 7.01 -26.70
N LYS A 157 -26.00 5.76 -26.35
CA LYS A 157 -26.18 4.57 -27.22
C LYS A 157 -27.11 3.59 -26.50
N LEU A 158 -28.18 3.12 -27.16
CA LEU A 158 -29.07 2.12 -26.62
C LEU A 158 -28.36 0.75 -26.63
N ILE A 159 -28.35 0.08 -25.48
CA ILE A 159 -27.83 -1.29 -25.36
C ILE A 159 -29.00 -2.27 -25.49
N THR A 160 -30.01 -2.14 -24.64
CA THR A 160 -31.18 -3.07 -24.63
C THR A 160 -32.39 -2.39 -24.01
N VAL A 161 -33.58 -2.95 -24.28
CA VAL A 161 -34.82 -2.60 -23.57
C VAL A 161 -35.36 -3.87 -22.89
N ILE A 162 -35.53 -3.80 -21.59
CA ILE A 162 -35.97 -4.93 -20.76
C ILE A 162 -37.40 -4.67 -20.31
N ASN A 163 -38.28 -5.66 -20.46
CA ASN A 163 -39.64 -5.64 -19.95
C ASN A 163 -39.63 -6.11 -18.48
N ARG A 164 -40.32 -5.39 -17.64
CA ARG A 164 -40.42 -5.68 -16.19
C ARG A 164 -41.83 -6.03 -15.76
N PRO A 165 -42.00 -6.66 -14.59
CA PRO A 165 -43.32 -6.92 -14.04
C PRO A 165 -44.21 -5.67 -13.98
N GLY A 166 -45.52 -5.82 -14.14
CA GLY A 166 -46.48 -4.69 -14.13
C GLY A 166 -46.49 -3.83 -15.39
N GLY A 167 -45.91 -4.32 -16.50
CA GLY A 167 -45.93 -3.62 -17.79
C GLY A 167 -44.95 -2.44 -17.88
N GLN A 168 -44.08 -2.30 -16.90
CA GLN A 168 -42.95 -1.35 -16.93
C GLN A 168 -41.88 -1.83 -17.92
N ARG A 169 -41.12 -0.88 -18.45
CA ARG A 169 -39.97 -1.15 -19.32
C ARG A 169 -38.81 -0.26 -18.91
N ILE A 170 -37.62 -0.72 -19.11
CA ILE A 170 -36.42 0.10 -18.94
C ILE A 170 -35.54 -0.03 -20.17
N ALA A 171 -34.96 1.09 -20.59
CA ALA A 171 -33.87 1.10 -21.54
C ALA A 171 -32.56 1.19 -20.78
N ILE A 172 -31.63 0.29 -21.05
CA ILE A 172 -30.23 0.38 -20.59
C ILE A 172 -29.45 1.06 -21.70
N ILE A 173 -28.76 2.11 -21.31
CA ILE A 173 -27.98 2.95 -22.25
C ILE A 173 -26.55 3.08 -21.78
N ASP A 174 -25.64 3.21 -22.74
CA ASP A 174 -24.27 3.65 -22.57
C ASP A 174 -24.21 5.15 -22.89
N LYS A 175 -23.69 5.98 -22.01
CA LYS A 175 -23.57 7.42 -22.22
C LYS A 175 -22.33 8.02 -21.53
N PRO A 176 -21.87 9.23 -21.96
CA PRO A 176 -20.82 9.93 -21.22
C PRO A 176 -21.18 10.11 -19.76
N SER A 177 -20.22 9.86 -18.86
CA SER A 177 -20.41 9.94 -17.40
C SER A 177 -20.51 11.39 -16.93
N ARG A 178 -20.01 12.35 -17.72
CA ARG A 178 -19.77 13.76 -17.36
C ARG A 178 -18.85 13.93 -16.14
N GLY A 179 -18.10 12.87 -15.80
CA GLY A 179 -17.09 12.94 -14.77
C GLY A 179 -15.87 13.73 -15.19
N ASN A 180 -15.23 14.32 -14.22
CA ASN A 180 -14.06 15.16 -14.38
C ASN A 180 -12.87 14.59 -13.62
N ILE A 181 -11.67 15.05 -13.96
CA ILE A 181 -10.53 15.03 -13.05
C ILE A 181 -10.54 16.31 -12.21
N ARG A 182 -9.79 16.35 -11.13
CA ARG A 182 -9.64 17.58 -10.36
C ARG A 182 -8.96 18.67 -11.19
N GLY A 183 -7.92 18.32 -11.94
CA GLY A 183 -7.22 19.20 -12.86
C GLY A 183 -6.38 20.27 -12.16
N LEU A 184 -5.50 20.90 -12.91
CA LEU A 184 -4.69 22.01 -12.43
C LEU A 184 -5.57 23.27 -12.32
N HIS A 185 -5.50 23.92 -11.16
CA HIS A 185 -6.10 25.23 -10.93
C HIS A 185 -5.01 26.28 -10.90
N TYR A 186 -5.14 27.28 -11.73
CA TYR A 186 -4.12 28.29 -11.94
C TYR A 186 -4.39 29.57 -11.11
N ILE A 187 -3.32 30.27 -10.76
CA ILE A 187 -3.42 31.61 -10.17
C ILE A 187 -2.77 32.59 -11.15
N GLY A 188 -3.58 33.53 -11.68
CA GLY A 188 -3.10 34.58 -12.54
C GLY A 188 -2.12 35.50 -11.83
N GLU A 189 -1.19 36.12 -12.57
CA GLU A 189 -0.23 37.05 -12.02
C GLU A 189 -0.93 38.21 -11.30
N GLY A 190 -0.53 38.46 -10.05
CA GLY A 190 -1.18 39.47 -9.20
C GLY A 190 -2.55 39.11 -8.65
N SER A 191 -3.15 37.97 -9.01
CA SER A 191 -4.43 37.49 -8.51
C SER A 191 -4.25 36.68 -7.23
N LYS A 192 -5.30 36.71 -6.37
CA LYS A 192 -5.45 35.79 -5.24
C LYS A 192 -6.53 34.72 -5.51
N GLN A 193 -7.20 34.80 -6.66
CA GLN A 193 -8.27 33.87 -7.03
C GLN A 193 -7.71 32.71 -7.83
N LEU A 194 -8.13 31.50 -7.45
CA LEU A 194 -7.93 30.30 -8.21
C LEU A 194 -8.87 30.30 -9.42
N ARG A 195 -8.33 30.03 -10.60
CA ARG A 195 -9.11 29.69 -11.77
C ARG A 195 -9.24 28.18 -11.83
N GLU A 196 -10.42 27.67 -11.53
CA GLU A 196 -10.71 26.24 -11.56
C GLU A 196 -10.79 25.74 -13.01
N GLU A 197 -10.02 24.70 -13.31
CA GLU A 197 -10.20 23.87 -14.49
C GLU A 197 -10.56 22.47 -13.99
N SER A 198 -11.70 21.95 -14.44
CA SER A 198 -12.12 20.58 -14.15
C SER A 198 -12.25 19.83 -15.47
N PRO A 199 -11.12 19.40 -16.07
CA PRO A 199 -11.12 18.74 -17.37
C PRO A 199 -11.94 17.44 -17.34
N PRO A 200 -12.55 17.04 -18.48
CA PRO A 200 -13.30 15.80 -18.57
C PRO A 200 -12.37 14.61 -18.35
N ALA A 201 -12.87 13.61 -17.61
CA ALA A 201 -12.17 12.35 -17.40
C ALA A 201 -12.13 11.51 -18.67
N GLY A 202 -10.98 10.87 -18.95
CA GLY A 202 -10.81 9.87 -20.00
C GLY A 202 -11.41 8.51 -19.62
N ASP A 203 -11.85 7.75 -20.61
CA ASP A 203 -12.38 6.39 -20.41
C ASP A 203 -11.24 5.38 -20.24
N ILE A 204 -10.84 5.14 -19.00
CA ILE A 204 -9.77 4.18 -18.67
C ILE A 204 -10.17 2.70 -18.89
N LEU A 205 -11.44 2.42 -19.17
CA LEU A 205 -11.89 1.09 -19.58
C LEU A 205 -11.74 0.89 -21.12
N ASN A 206 -11.59 1.98 -21.88
CA ASN A 206 -11.42 1.95 -23.33
C ASN A 206 -9.93 1.84 -23.71
N PRO A 207 -9.49 0.72 -24.33
CA PRO A 207 -8.08 0.55 -24.71
C PRO A 207 -7.51 1.65 -25.61
N ASP A 208 -8.32 2.26 -26.48
CA ASP A 208 -7.85 3.33 -27.38
C ASP A 208 -7.64 4.64 -26.64
N ALA A 209 -8.51 4.97 -25.69
CA ALA A 209 -8.34 6.12 -24.81
C ALA A 209 -7.09 5.96 -23.93
N VAL A 210 -6.86 4.76 -23.37
CA VAL A 210 -5.63 4.45 -22.62
C VAL A 210 -4.38 4.52 -23.51
N THR A 211 -4.44 4.06 -24.77
CA THR A 211 -3.34 4.25 -25.73
C THR A 211 -3.03 5.74 -25.90
N SER A 212 -4.07 6.57 -26.12
CA SER A 212 -3.89 8.02 -26.24
C SER A 212 -3.26 8.65 -24.99
N PHE A 213 -3.67 8.21 -23.80
CA PHE A 213 -3.07 8.64 -22.54
C PHE A 213 -1.58 8.27 -22.44
N MET A 214 -1.25 7.02 -22.78
CA MET A 214 0.14 6.55 -22.76
C MET A 214 1.03 7.34 -23.75
N GLU A 215 0.55 7.61 -24.95
CA GLU A 215 1.28 8.43 -25.94
C GLU A 215 1.51 9.86 -25.45
N LEU A 216 0.49 10.46 -24.81
CA LEU A 216 0.57 11.84 -24.34
C LEU A 216 1.52 12.01 -23.15
N VAL A 217 1.60 11.03 -22.25
CA VAL A 217 2.33 11.12 -20.98
C VAL A 217 3.55 10.21 -20.98
N TYR A 218 3.36 8.90 -21.10
CA TYR A 218 4.41 7.90 -20.91
C TYR A 218 5.47 7.97 -22.01
N ASP A 219 5.04 7.99 -23.29
CA ASP A 219 5.97 8.12 -24.41
C ASP A 219 6.65 9.49 -24.43
N ARG A 220 5.93 10.54 -24.00
CA ARG A 220 6.51 11.86 -23.82
C ARG A 220 7.62 11.84 -22.77
N TYR A 221 7.39 11.24 -21.60
CA TYR A 221 8.40 11.08 -20.58
C TYR A 221 9.58 10.22 -21.02
N GLY A 222 9.31 9.14 -21.76
CA GLY A 222 10.37 8.32 -22.38
C GLY A 222 11.26 9.12 -23.30
N LYS A 223 10.67 9.98 -24.15
CA LYS A 223 11.39 10.86 -25.07
C LYS A 223 12.23 11.91 -24.35
N GLU A 224 11.68 12.59 -23.35
CA GLU A 224 12.37 13.72 -22.69
C GLU A 224 13.38 13.22 -21.62
N PHE A 225 13.04 12.20 -20.84
CA PHE A 225 13.75 11.79 -19.65
C PHE A 225 14.29 10.35 -19.68
N GLY A 226 14.09 9.60 -20.75
CA GLY A 226 14.46 8.19 -20.86
C GLY A 226 15.92 7.87 -20.52
N LYS A 227 16.85 8.82 -20.75
CA LYS A 227 18.27 8.66 -20.37
C LYS A 227 18.52 8.56 -18.85
N TYR A 228 17.54 8.95 -18.03
CA TYR A 228 17.61 8.87 -16.57
C TYR A 228 16.83 7.68 -15.98
N PHE A 229 16.11 6.94 -16.84
CA PHE A 229 15.29 5.81 -16.41
C PHE A 229 16.15 4.71 -15.77
N GLY A 230 15.65 4.14 -14.67
CA GLY A 230 16.34 3.09 -13.90
C GLY A 230 17.58 3.56 -13.12
N THR A 231 17.96 4.83 -13.21
CA THR A 231 19.07 5.42 -12.46
C THR A 231 18.59 6.52 -11.51
N THR A 232 18.18 7.66 -12.05
CA THR A 232 17.63 8.79 -11.29
C THR A 232 16.11 8.74 -11.24
N VAL A 233 15.45 8.45 -12.38
CA VAL A 233 14.01 8.29 -12.45
C VAL A 233 13.66 6.84 -12.19
N LEU A 234 13.00 6.58 -11.04
CA LEU A 234 12.66 5.23 -10.58
C LEU A 234 11.34 4.72 -11.14
N GLY A 235 10.41 5.60 -11.42
CA GLY A 235 9.08 5.20 -11.86
C GLY A 235 8.15 6.35 -12.19
N ILE A 236 6.94 5.96 -12.56
CA ILE A 236 5.81 6.85 -12.81
C ILE A 236 4.71 6.48 -11.81
N PHE A 237 4.16 7.51 -11.16
CA PHE A 237 3.08 7.38 -10.17
C PHE A 237 1.74 7.62 -10.85
N THR A 238 0.83 6.65 -10.74
CA THR A 238 -0.58 6.73 -11.16
C THR A 238 -1.47 6.84 -9.93
N ASP A 239 -2.43 7.77 -9.95
CA ASP A 239 -3.15 8.25 -8.77
C ASP A 239 -4.65 8.00 -8.90
N GLU A 240 -5.23 7.14 -8.07
CA GLU A 240 -6.65 6.78 -7.93
C GLU A 240 -7.48 6.79 -9.25
N PRO A 241 -7.03 6.12 -10.33
CA PRO A 241 -7.72 6.14 -11.62
C PRO A 241 -9.17 5.65 -11.47
N SER A 242 -10.11 6.44 -11.99
CA SER A 242 -11.56 6.23 -11.79
C SER A 242 -12.29 6.05 -13.12
N PRO A 243 -12.99 4.92 -13.35
CA PRO A 243 -13.70 4.66 -14.61
C PRO A 243 -14.78 5.69 -14.99
N LEU A 244 -15.42 6.31 -14.00
CA LEU A 244 -16.46 7.32 -14.24
C LEU A 244 -15.97 8.76 -14.09
N GLY A 245 -14.74 8.96 -13.59
CA GLY A 245 -14.27 10.26 -13.15
C GLY A 245 -14.96 10.74 -11.87
N ARG A 246 -14.57 11.93 -11.39
CA ARG A 246 -15.15 12.57 -10.20
C ARG A 246 -16.40 13.36 -10.58
N GLY A 247 -17.34 13.52 -9.64
CA GLY A 247 -18.55 14.31 -9.85
C GLY A 247 -19.48 13.78 -10.95
N ASN A 248 -19.34 12.51 -11.34
CA ASN A 248 -20.17 11.86 -12.35
C ASN A 248 -21.66 11.85 -11.95
N GLU A 249 -22.53 11.60 -12.93
CA GLU A 249 -23.97 11.56 -12.73
C GLU A 249 -24.37 10.40 -11.80
N ARG A 250 -25.25 10.65 -10.84
CA ARG A 250 -25.71 9.66 -9.86
C ARG A 250 -26.41 8.47 -10.52
N GLY A 251 -26.17 7.26 -10.01
CA GLY A 251 -26.82 6.05 -10.45
C GLY A 251 -26.21 5.45 -11.72
N MET A 252 -25.14 6.02 -12.23
CA MET A 252 -24.36 5.38 -13.29
C MET A 252 -23.51 4.23 -12.74
N VAL A 253 -23.30 3.23 -13.56
CA VAL A 253 -22.45 2.08 -13.27
C VAL A 253 -21.26 2.10 -14.27
N PRO A 254 -20.01 1.86 -13.83
CA PRO A 254 -18.87 1.80 -14.72
C PRO A 254 -19.08 0.82 -15.87
N GLY A 255 -18.67 1.21 -17.08
CA GLY A 255 -18.77 0.35 -18.26
C GLY A 255 -19.28 1.10 -19.49
N ASN A 256 -19.17 0.47 -20.64
CA ASN A 256 -19.68 0.97 -21.91
C ASN A 256 -20.09 -0.19 -22.82
N ALA A 257 -20.81 0.10 -23.91
CA ALA A 257 -21.31 -0.92 -24.84
C ALA A 257 -20.19 -1.75 -25.49
N SER A 258 -19.02 -1.17 -25.71
CA SER A 258 -17.90 -1.88 -26.36
C SER A 258 -17.24 -2.92 -25.47
N LEU A 259 -17.45 -2.87 -24.16
CA LEU A 259 -16.93 -3.86 -23.20
C LEU A 259 -17.79 -5.12 -23.07
N LEU A 260 -19.06 -5.08 -23.50
CA LEU A 260 -19.97 -6.23 -23.33
C LEU A 260 -19.44 -7.54 -23.93
N PRO A 261 -18.78 -7.54 -25.12
CA PRO A 261 -18.14 -8.75 -25.65
C PRO A 261 -17.02 -9.28 -24.75
N GLN A 262 -16.17 -8.40 -24.18
CA GLN A 262 -15.10 -8.79 -23.24
C GLN A 262 -15.69 -9.32 -21.94
N ILE A 263 -16.71 -8.65 -21.39
CA ILE A 263 -17.45 -9.10 -20.21
C ILE A 263 -18.05 -10.49 -20.43
N LYS A 264 -18.69 -10.73 -21.57
CA LYS A 264 -19.23 -12.04 -21.95
C LYS A 264 -18.15 -13.13 -21.99
N GLN A 265 -16.97 -12.81 -22.51
CA GLN A 265 -15.83 -13.74 -22.52
C GLN A 265 -15.34 -14.05 -21.08
N ILE A 266 -15.24 -13.05 -20.24
CA ILE A 266 -14.82 -13.19 -18.82
C ILE A 266 -15.82 -14.06 -18.04
N LEU A 267 -17.13 -13.78 -18.21
CA LEU A 267 -18.18 -14.45 -17.46
C LEU A 267 -18.56 -15.84 -18.01
N GLY A 268 -18.25 -16.11 -19.30
CA GLY A 268 -18.71 -17.32 -19.98
C GLY A 268 -20.18 -17.28 -20.38
N TYR A 269 -20.90 -16.19 -20.12
CA TYR A 269 -22.31 -16.01 -20.50
C TYR A 269 -22.60 -14.54 -20.83
N ASP A 270 -23.73 -14.28 -21.52
CA ASP A 270 -24.18 -12.93 -21.87
C ASP A 270 -24.94 -12.28 -20.72
N ILE A 271 -24.37 -11.27 -20.10
CA ILE A 271 -24.97 -10.51 -19.00
C ILE A 271 -26.04 -9.50 -19.47
N THR A 272 -26.05 -9.17 -20.79
CA THR A 272 -26.93 -8.12 -21.36
C THR A 272 -28.41 -8.26 -20.96
N PRO A 273 -29.01 -9.46 -20.98
CA PRO A 273 -30.42 -9.64 -20.56
C PRO A 273 -30.66 -9.36 -19.07
N PHE A 274 -29.62 -9.32 -18.25
CA PHE A 274 -29.68 -9.18 -16.79
C PHE A 274 -29.17 -7.84 -16.30
N LEU A 275 -28.86 -6.88 -17.18
CA LEU A 275 -28.30 -5.58 -16.80
C LEU A 275 -29.22 -4.77 -15.87
N GLU A 276 -30.53 -5.01 -15.89
CA GLU A 276 -31.47 -4.38 -14.93
C GLU A 276 -31.12 -4.68 -13.46
N ASP A 277 -30.54 -5.84 -13.20
CA ASP A 277 -30.12 -6.27 -11.86
C ASP A 277 -29.03 -5.36 -11.24
N LEU A 278 -28.38 -4.52 -12.04
CA LEU A 278 -27.46 -3.50 -11.50
C LEU A 278 -28.17 -2.45 -10.66
N TRP A 279 -29.48 -2.24 -10.86
CA TRP A 279 -30.29 -1.26 -10.13
C TRP A 279 -31.45 -1.87 -9.32
N TYR A 280 -31.88 -3.12 -9.62
CA TYR A 280 -33.05 -3.74 -9.03
C TYR A 280 -32.73 -5.09 -8.39
N ASN A 281 -33.59 -5.51 -7.45
CA ASN A 281 -33.45 -6.77 -6.71
C ASN A 281 -34.62 -7.75 -6.96
N ASP A 282 -35.35 -7.58 -8.03
CA ASP A 282 -36.58 -8.36 -8.30
C ASP A 282 -36.28 -9.80 -8.76
N ASN A 283 -35.11 -10.00 -9.37
CA ASN A 283 -34.63 -11.32 -9.76
C ASN A 283 -33.90 -11.99 -8.58
N PRO A 284 -34.19 -13.27 -8.26
CA PRO A 284 -33.46 -14.01 -7.22
C PRO A 284 -31.94 -14.01 -7.42
N ASP A 285 -31.46 -13.95 -8.67
CA ASP A 285 -30.05 -13.96 -9.02
C ASP A 285 -29.43 -12.54 -9.14
N SER A 286 -30.17 -11.46 -8.85
CA SER A 286 -29.69 -10.08 -8.98
C SER A 286 -28.38 -9.83 -8.24
N LYS A 287 -28.23 -10.41 -7.03
CA LYS A 287 -26.97 -10.30 -6.26
C LYS A 287 -25.81 -10.95 -7.03
N LYS A 288 -26.02 -12.12 -7.62
CA LYS A 288 -25.01 -12.83 -8.42
C LYS A 288 -24.62 -12.01 -9.65
N HIS A 289 -25.60 -11.50 -10.41
CA HIS A 289 -25.33 -10.71 -11.61
C HIS A 289 -24.54 -9.43 -11.30
N ARG A 290 -24.81 -8.77 -10.17
CA ARG A 290 -24.00 -7.61 -9.73
C ARG A 290 -22.58 -8.00 -9.39
N ILE A 291 -22.37 -9.09 -8.66
CA ILE A 291 -21.03 -9.59 -8.33
C ILE A 291 -20.27 -9.92 -9.61
N ASP A 292 -20.89 -10.66 -10.51
CA ASP A 292 -20.31 -11.07 -11.79
C ASP A 292 -19.94 -9.86 -12.63
N TYR A 293 -20.87 -8.89 -12.80
CA TYR A 293 -20.63 -7.68 -13.56
C TYR A 293 -19.47 -6.84 -12.97
N ASN A 294 -19.49 -6.58 -11.67
CA ASN A 294 -18.45 -5.80 -11.01
C ASN A 294 -17.08 -6.50 -11.11
N SER A 295 -17.04 -7.82 -10.95
CA SER A 295 -15.82 -8.61 -11.12
C SER A 295 -15.27 -8.49 -12.56
N ALA A 296 -16.16 -8.57 -13.55
CA ALA A 296 -15.76 -8.44 -14.95
C ALA A 296 -15.27 -7.01 -15.29
N ILE A 297 -15.90 -5.96 -14.77
CA ILE A 297 -15.44 -4.56 -14.91
C ILE A 297 -14.06 -4.38 -14.27
N ASN A 298 -13.83 -4.94 -13.08
CA ASN A 298 -12.53 -4.88 -12.43
C ASN A 298 -11.44 -5.56 -13.28
N ILE A 299 -11.72 -6.73 -13.85
CA ILE A 299 -10.81 -7.42 -14.76
C ILE A 299 -10.57 -6.57 -16.03
N CYS A 300 -11.61 -5.94 -16.60
CA CYS A 300 -11.45 -5.02 -17.74
C CYS A 300 -10.52 -3.84 -17.37
N LEU A 301 -10.68 -3.26 -16.19
CA LEU A 301 -9.82 -2.18 -15.71
C LEU A 301 -8.37 -2.65 -15.50
N GLU A 302 -8.19 -3.81 -14.89
CA GLU A 302 -6.89 -4.45 -14.71
C GLU A 302 -6.17 -4.64 -16.07
N GLU A 303 -6.86 -5.23 -17.05
CA GLU A 303 -6.28 -5.54 -18.37
C GLU A 303 -6.08 -4.31 -19.25
N ASN A 304 -7.05 -3.39 -19.28
CA ASN A 304 -7.06 -2.27 -20.21
C ASN A 304 -6.24 -1.08 -19.71
N TYR A 305 -6.03 -0.93 -18.41
CA TYR A 305 -5.30 0.18 -17.82
C TYR A 305 -4.02 -0.30 -17.10
N TYR A 306 -4.13 -0.90 -15.91
CA TYR A 306 -2.97 -1.18 -15.05
C TYR A 306 -1.92 -2.09 -15.70
N LYS A 307 -2.34 -3.18 -16.33
CA LYS A 307 -1.44 -4.11 -17.02
C LYS A 307 -0.66 -3.45 -18.14
N ARG A 308 -1.30 -2.56 -18.89
CA ARG A 308 -0.67 -1.85 -20.00
C ARG A 308 0.36 -0.84 -19.52
N LEU A 309 0.03 -0.04 -18.50
CA LEU A 309 0.94 0.92 -17.89
C LEU A 309 2.12 0.20 -17.22
N GLY A 310 1.84 -0.84 -16.44
CA GLY A 310 2.87 -1.66 -15.79
C GLY A 310 3.82 -2.31 -16.78
N LYS A 311 3.27 -2.83 -17.91
CA LYS A 311 4.10 -3.37 -18.99
C LYS A 311 4.99 -2.29 -19.61
N TRP A 312 4.45 -1.12 -19.92
CA TRP A 312 5.23 -0.03 -20.48
C TRP A 312 6.39 0.38 -19.54
N CYS A 313 6.12 0.58 -18.26
CA CYS A 313 7.13 0.91 -17.28
C CYS A 313 8.22 -0.17 -17.20
N LYS A 314 7.82 -1.43 -17.13
CA LYS A 314 8.75 -2.58 -17.11
C LYS A 314 9.64 -2.62 -18.36
N ASP A 315 9.05 -2.43 -19.54
CA ASP A 315 9.79 -2.43 -20.82
C ASP A 315 10.80 -1.28 -20.92
N HIS A 316 10.58 -0.19 -20.17
CA HIS A 316 11.48 0.98 -20.09
C HIS A 316 12.42 0.97 -18.88
N GLY A 317 12.45 -0.13 -18.10
CA GLY A 317 13.37 -0.29 -16.96
C GLY A 317 13.04 0.60 -15.74
N ILE A 318 11.78 1.01 -15.61
CA ILE A 318 11.27 1.78 -14.46
C ILE A 318 10.03 1.08 -13.86
N SER A 319 9.50 1.63 -12.77
CA SER A 319 8.36 1.06 -12.06
C SER A 319 7.08 1.83 -12.33
N LEU A 320 5.97 1.13 -12.55
CA LEU A 320 4.64 1.68 -12.26
C LEU A 320 4.47 1.70 -10.75
N MET A 321 4.16 2.86 -10.21
CA MET A 321 3.94 3.13 -8.79
C MET A 321 2.58 3.79 -8.61
N GLY A 322 2.16 3.98 -7.36
CA GLY A 322 0.89 4.62 -7.04
C GLY A 322 -0.10 3.62 -6.47
N HIS A 323 -1.38 3.88 -6.67
CA HIS A 323 -2.43 3.08 -6.06
C HIS A 323 -3.72 3.08 -6.89
N PRO A 324 -4.56 2.03 -6.77
CA PRO A 324 -5.93 2.05 -7.27
C PRO A 324 -6.80 3.02 -6.44
N ALA A 325 -8.01 3.29 -6.94
CA ALA A 325 -8.96 4.17 -6.26
C ALA A 325 -9.53 3.57 -4.96
N GLY A 326 -9.59 2.26 -4.85
CA GLY A 326 -10.15 1.56 -3.69
C GLY A 326 -9.09 1.09 -2.71
N SER A 327 -9.30 1.38 -1.42
CA SER A 327 -8.38 1.00 -0.35
C SER A 327 -8.20 -0.52 -0.12
N MET A 328 -9.00 -1.33 -0.81
CA MET A 328 -8.97 -2.80 -0.74
C MET A 328 -8.74 -3.45 -2.12
N ASP A 329 -8.33 -2.68 -3.14
CA ASP A 329 -8.21 -3.17 -4.53
C ASP A 329 -6.91 -3.94 -4.78
N ILE A 330 -6.65 -4.96 -3.96
CA ILE A 330 -5.45 -5.80 -4.02
C ILE A 330 -5.27 -6.48 -5.39
N GLY A 331 -6.38 -6.77 -6.08
CA GLY A 331 -6.35 -7.40 -7.41
C GLY A 331 -5.63 -6.54 -8.44
N ALA A 332 -5.88 -5.23 -8.46
CA ALA A 332 -5.23 -4.30 -9.36
C ALA A 332 -3.73 -4.12 -9.05
N GLU A 333 -3.34 -4.22 -7.77
CA GLU A 333 -1.97 -4.01 -7.32
C GLU A 333 -0.97 -5.03 -7.90
N ARG A 334 -1.42 -6.19 -8.37
CA ARG A 334 -0.57 -7.21 -9.02
C ARG A 334 0.13 -6.73 -10.30
N TYR A 335 -0.35 -5.65 -10.90
CA TYR A 335 0.20 -5.08 -12.14
C TYR A 335 1.22 -3.96 -11.91
N PHE A 336 1.37 -3.50 -10.67
CA PHE A 336 2.38 -2.53 -10.30
C PHE A 336 3.73 -3.21 -10.06
N GLN A 337 4.84 -2.52 -10.35
CA GLN A 337 6.17 -2.95 -9.89
C GLN A 337 6.42 -2.50 -8.44
N ILE A 338 5.77 -1.42 -8.01
CA ILE A 338 5.74 -0.98 -6.61
C ILE A 338 4.28 -0.68 -6.27
N PRO A 339 3.50 -1.71 -5.84
CA PRO A 339 2.11 -1.54 -5.44
C PRO A 339 1.99 -0.61 -4.23
N GLY A 340 0.88 0.12 -4.15
CA GLY A 340 0.70 1.12 -3.12
C GLY A 340 -0.75 1.38 -2.73
N GLN A 341 -0.90 2.17 -1.66
CA GLN A 341 -2.17 2.63 -1.13
C GLN A 341 -2.09 4.10 -0.70
N ASP A 342 -3.22 4.73 -0.37
CA ASP A 342 -3.35 6.12 0.07
C ASP A 342 -4.00 6.23 1.45
N LEU A 343 -3.23 6.64 2.44
CA LEU A 343 -3.71 6.93 3.80
C LEU A 343 -4.06 8.42 3.93
N VAL A 344 -5.29 8.73 3.65
CA VAL A 344 -5.84 10.09 3.52
C VAL A 344 -6.96 10.34 4.54
N TRP A 345 -7.31 11.62 4.78
CA TRP A 345 -8.51 12.04 5.51
C TRP A 345 -8.63 11.54 6.97
N ARG A 346 -7.54 11.21 7.64
CA ARG A 346 -7.57 10.59 8.97
C ARG A 346 -8.44 9.33 9.04
N TYR A 347 -8.49 8.58 7.94
CA TYR A 347 -9.15 7.27 7.93
C TYR A 347 -8.43 6.27 8.83
N VAL A 348 -7.14 6.43 9.03
CA VAL A 348 -6.33 5.70 10.00
C VAL A 348 -5.73 6.69 10.98
N GLU A 349 -5.95 6.45 12.27
CA GLU A 349 -5.41 7.24 13.39
C GLU A 349 -5.37 6.38 14.65
N PRO A 350 -4.64 6.76 15.71
CA PRO A 350 -4.59 5.98 16.95
C PRO A 350 -5.97 5.62 17.50
N GLY A 351 -6.13 4.38 17.94
CA GLY A 351 -7.39 3.84 18.45
C GLY A 351 -8.08 2.87 17.50
N SER A 352 -9.42 2.84 17.49
CA SER A 352 -10.20 1.83 16.74
C SER A 352 -9.95 1.88 15.23
N LYS A 353 -9.76 3.05 14.64
CA LYS A 353 -9.48 3.22 13.22
C LYS A 353 -8.16 2.60 12.75
N ALA A 354 -7.24 2.30 13.68
CA ALA A 354 -6.02 1.57 13.36
C ALA A 354 -6.25 0.10 12.99
N LEU A 355 -7.40 -0.49 13.40
CA LEU A 355 -7.70 -1.91 13.33
C LEU A 355 -9.04 -2.25 12.69
N GLU A 356 -9.95 -1.28 12.54
CA GLU A 356 -11.33 -1.49 12.11
C GLU A 356 -11.64 -0.76 10.80
N GLY A 357 -12.48 -1.39 9.99
CA GLY A 357 -12.95 -0.85 8.73
C GLY A 357 -11.95 -1.01 7.58
N GLN A 358 -12.42 -0.70 6.39
CA GLN A 358 -11.68 -0.96 5.14
C GLN A 358 -10.29 -0.31 5.10
N HIS A 359 -10.13 0.88 5.68
CA HIS A 359 -8.86 1.61 5.62
C HIS A 359 -7.78 1.01 6.53
N SER A 360 -8.17 0.26 7.59
CA SER A 360 -7.21 -0.45 8.45
C SER A 360 -6.45 -1.57 7.74
N THR A 361 -6.93 -2.00 6.56
CA THR A 361 -6.34 -3.09 5.78
C THR A 361 -5.27 -2.62 4.79
N MET A 362 -5.19 -1.31 4.49
CA MET A 362 -4.43 -0.73 3.38
C MET A 362 -2.94 -1.11 3.38
N ALA A 363 -2.25 -0.98 4.51
CA ALA A 363 -0.83 -1.31 4.56
C ALA A 363 -0.56 -2.80 4.30
N LYS A 364 -1.44 -3.69 4.77
CA LYS A 364 -1.36 -5.13 4.46
C LYS A 364 -1.81 -5.45 3.04
N CYS A 365 -2.69 -4.66 2.42
CA CYS A 365 -3.07 -4.77 1.03
C CYS A 365 -1.83 -4.72 0.13
N ALA A 366 -1.15 -3.58 0.09
CA ALA A 366 0.02 -3.39 -0.76
C ALA A 366 1.21 -4.30 -0.37
N SER A 367 1.45 -4.52 0.93
CA SER A 367 2.54 -5.42 1.35
C SER A 367 2.29 -6.87 0.95
N SER A 368 1.04 -7.34 0.97
CA SER A 368 0.67 -8.69 0.52
C SER A 368 0.77 -8.82 -1.00
N ALA A 369 0.28 -7.82 -1.75
CA ALA A 369 0.42 -7.79 -3.22
C ALA A 369 1.90 -7.85 -3.64
N MET A 370 2.77 -7.07 -3.00
CA MET A 370 4.21 -7.11 -3.21
C MET A 370 4.78 -8.52 -3.01
N LEU A 371 4.44 -9.15 -1.87
CA LEU A 371 4.96 -10.47 -1.50
C LEU A 371 4.52 -11.55 -2.49
N HIS A 372 3.24 -11.57 -2.85
CA HIS A 372 2.69 -12.62 -3.71
C HIS A 372 3.09 -12.45 -5.19
N SER A 373 3.41 -11.22 -5.60
CA SER A 373 3.96 -10.95 -6.93
C SER A 373 5.50 -11.10 -6.99
N GLY A 374 6.16 -11.47 -5.88
CA GLY A 374 7.61 -11.60 -5.80
C GLY A 374 8.35 -10.29 -6.03
N LEU A 375 7.73 -9.17 -5.68
CA LEU A 375 8.28 -7.83 -5.85
C LEU A 375 9.14 -7.40 -4.66
N ARG A 376 9.98 -6.40 -4.89
CA ARG A 376 10.94 -5.91 -3.90
C ARG A 376 10.37 -4.83 -2.99
N ARG A 377 9.51 -3.96 -3.51
CA ARG A 377 9.03 -2.74 -2.84
C ARG A 377 7.50 -2.64 -2.88
N ASN A 378 6.94 -2.01 -1.85
CA ASN A 378 5.56 -1.56 -1.82
C ASN A 378 5.50 -0.19 -1.14
N ALA A 379 4.57 0.66 -1.58
CA ALA A 379 4.51 2.05 -1.17
C ALA A 379 3.25 2.38 -0.38
N ASN A 380 3.26 3.52 0.30
CA ASN A 380 2.07 4.15 0.82
C ASN A 380 2.20 5.68 0.72
N GLU A 381 1.19 6.32 0.13
CA GLU A 381 0.96 7.75 0.25
C GLU A 381 0.44 8.03 1.66
N LEU A 382 0.99 9.04 2.34
CA LEU A 382 0.68 9.29 3.75
C LEU A 382 0.31 10.75 3.98
N TYR A 383 -0.59 11.00 4.92
CA TYR A 383 -0.95 12.30 5.47
C TYR A 383 -1.85 13.17 4.59
N GLY A 384 -2.24 12.71 3.40
CA GLY A 384 -3.13 13.46 2.52
C GLY A 384 -4.39 13.95 3.23
N ALA A 385 -4.62 15.26 3.24
CA ALA A 385 -5.76 15.90 3.89
C ALA A 385 -5.96 15.56 5.39
N TYR A 386 -4.90 15.27 6.12
CA TYR A 386 -4.94 15.12 7.60
C TYR A 386 -5.18 16.46 8.31
N GLY A 387 -5.03 17.57 7.61
CA GLY A 387 -5.28 18.92 8.12
C GLY A 387 -4.07 19.56 8.78
N HIS A 388 -4.16 20.87 9.04
CA HIS A 388 -3.10 21.66 9.67
C HIS A 388 -2.77 21.24 11.10
N ASN A 389 -3.64 20.48 11.74
CA ASN A 389 -3.47 19.98 13.10
C ASN A 389 -2.75 18.63 13.20
N LEU A 390 -2.24 18.09 12.08
CA LEU A 390 -1.35 16.93 12.17
C LEU A 390 -0.14 17.29 13.02
N THR A 391 0.20 16.43 13.98
CA THR A 391 1.38 16.61 14.83
C THR A 391 2.54 15.77 14.35
N TYR A 392 3.76 16.12 14.79
CA TYR A 392 4.96 15.30 14.50
C TYR A 392 4.83 13.87 15.05
N ASP A 393 4.26 13.71 16.25
CA ASP A 393 4.08 12.40 16.86
C ASP A 393 3.07 11.53 16.10
N GLU A 394 1.98 12.13 15.59
CA GLU A 394 1.03 11.41 14.72
C GLU A 394 1.69 11.03 13.38
N MET A 395 2.57 11.87 12.84
CA MET A 395 3.31 11.57 11.61
C MET A 395 4.21 10.36 11.81
N VAL A 396 4.96 10.31 12.91
CA VAL A 396 5.80 9.16 13.28
C VAL A 396 4.96 7.92 13.50
N TRP A 397 3.86 8.04 14.27
CA TRP A 397 2.96 6.92 14.55
C TRP A 397 2.41 6.27 13.28
N LEU A 398 1.97 7.08 12.31
CA LEU A 398 1.40 6.55 11.06
C LEU A 398 2.46 5.85 10.19
N ALA A 399 3.69 6.37 10.17
CA ALA A 399 4.82 5.71 9.51
C ALA A 399 5.13 4.35 10.17
N ASP A 400 5.19 4.30 11.50
CA ASP A 400 5.45 3.07 12.26
C ASP A 400 4.32 2.05 12.09
N TRP A 401 3.05 2.52 12.02
CA TRP A 401 1.89 1.72 11.70
C TRP A 401 2.02 1.04 10.32
N CYS A 402 2.56 1.76 9.33
CA CYS A 402 2.84 1.21 8.01
C CYS A 402 3.99 0.19 8.04
N PHE A 403 5.11 0.51 8.69
CA PHE A 403 6.29 -0.35 8.70
C PHE A 403 6.06 -1.68 9.41
N VAL A 404 5.34 -1.68 10.54
CA VAL A 404 5.01 -2.93 11.25
C VAL A 404 4.06 -3.83 10.46
N ARG A 405 3.33 -3.27 9.48
CA ARG A 405 2.46 -3.98 8.56
C ARG A 405 3.14 -4.38 7.24
N GLY A 406 4.43 -4.09 7.11
CA GLY A 406 5.26 -4.55 5.99
C GLY A 406 5.44 -3.57 4.85
N GLN A 407 5.04 -2.33 5.04
CA GLN A 407 5.39 -1.26 4.12
C GLN A 407 6.91 -1.05 4.12
N ASN A 408 7.48 -0.68 2.98
CA ASN A 408 8.91 -0.44 2.88
C ASN A 408 9.29 0.76 2.00
N PHE A 409 8.26 1.56 1.63
CA PHE A 409 8.47 2.79 0.88
C PHE A 409 7.34 3.78 1.20
N LEU A 410 7.68 4.96 1.74
CA LEU A 410 6.70 5.95 2.12
C LEU A 410 6.77 7.17 1.21
N ILE A 411 5.60 7.68 0.83
CA ILE A 411 5.42 8.86 -0.02
C ILE A 411 4.59 9.88 0.77
N PRO A 412 5.24 10.73 1.59
CA PRO A 412 4.54 11.77 2.35
C PRO A 412 3.81 12.78 1.47
N HIS A 413 2.54 13.04 1.74
CA HIS A 413 1.70 14.08 1.16
C HIS A 413 1.62 15.24 2.16
N ALA A 414 2.35 16.38 1.99
CA ALA A 414 3.28 16.63 0.92
C ALA A 414 4.32 17.69 1.34
N PHE A 415 5.34 17.88 0.52
CA PHE A 415 6.21 19.05 0.61
C PHE A 415 5.68 20.10 -0.37
N PHE A 416 5.32 21.28 0.14
CA PHE A 416 4.81 22.36 -0.71
C PHE A 416 5.98 23.21 -1.21
N TYR A 417 6.03 23.44 -2.53
CA TYR A 417 6.96 24.39 -3.11
C TYR A 417 6.74 25.80 -2.54
N SER A 418 5.46 26.15 -2.30
CA SER A 418 5.07 27.44 -1.70
C SER A 418 3.79 27.29 -0.87
N ILE A 419 3.74 27.99 0.28
CA ILE A 419 2.53 28.11 1.12
C ILE A 419 1.88 29.49 0.97
N ARG A 420 2.26 30.28 -0.03
CA ARG A 420 1.77 31.64 -0.23
C ARG A 420 0.30 31.68 -0.65
N GLY A 421 -0.52 32.43 0.10
CA GLY A 421 -1.95 32.65 -0.20
C GLY A 421 -2.76 31.36 -0.11
N PRO A 422 -3.68 31.08 -1.07
CA PRO A 422 -4.58 29.92 -0.98
C PRO A 422 -3.88 28.56 -1.09
N ARG A 423 -2.58 28.55 -1.41
CA ARG A 423 -1.77 27.31 -1.49
C ARG A 423 -1.62 26.62 -0.15
N PHE A 424 -1.60 27.41 0.94
CA PHE A 424 -1.50 26.89 2.31
C PHE A 424 -2.64 25.91 2.65
N ASP A 425 -3.85 26.20 2.15
CA ASP A 425 -5.05 25.42 2.48
C ASP A 425 -5.36 24.30 1.47
N GLU A 426 -4.47 24.06 0.49
CA GLU A 426 -4.67 23.03 -0.53
C GLU A 426 -4.27 21.64 0.00
N ARG A 427 -5.25 20.90 0.51
CA ARG A 427 -5.06 19.56 1.07
C ARG A 427 -3.94 19.48 2.11
N PRO A 428 -4.01 20.30 3.18
CA PRO A 428 -2.99 20.29 4.22
C PRO A 428 -2.88 18.88 4.87
N PRO A 429 -1.72 18.55 5.45
CA PRO A 429 -0.65 19.45 5.85
C PRO A 429 0.46 19.60 4.82
N ASP A 430 1.23 20.71 4.91
CA ASP A 430 2.63 20.69 4.50
C ASP A 430 3.43 19.94 5.58
N VAL A 431 4.03 18.82 5.23
CA VAL A 431 4.86 18.02 6.15
C VAL A 431 6.35 18.24 5.92
N GLY A 432 6.71 19.20 5.07
CA GLY A 432 8.08 19.46 4.60
C GLY A 432 8.67 20.77 5.13
N PRO A 433 9.36 21.52 4.26
CA PRO A 433 10.19 22.67 4.65
C PRO A 433 9.47 23.79 5.40
N ASN A 434 8.16 23.93 5.24
CA ASN A 434 7.37 24.97 5.93
C ASN A 434 6.74 24.48 7.24
N ALA A 435 6.90 23.21 7.59
CA ALA A 435 6.39 22.64 8.84
C ALA A 435 7.24 23.06 10.05
N SER A 436 6.61 23.28 11.20
CA SER A 436 7.28 23.70 12.44
C SER A 436 8.34 22.71 12.96
N TRP A 437 8.24 21.45 12.54
CA TRP A 437 9.19 20.39 12.90
C TRP A 437 10.29 20.15 11.87
N TRP A 438 10.43 20.97 10.84
CA TRP A 438 11.41 20.73 9.77
C TRP A 438 12.85 20.58 10.28
N ASN A 439 13.22 21.31 11.31
CA ASN A 439 14.54 21.20 11.95
C ASN A 439 14.81 19.82 12.60
N LYS A 440 13.78 19.03 12.88
CA LYS A 440 13.86 17.65 13.41
C LYS A 440 13.62 16.59 12.33
N TYR A 441 13.30 17.00 11.11
CA TYR A 441 12.85 16.09 10.05
C TYR A 441 13.84 15.00 9.72
N LYS A 442 15.15 15.30 9.85
CA LYS A 442 16.21 14.33 9.59
C LYS A 442 16.13 13.09 10.49
N GLU A 443 15.75 13.24 11.73
CA GLU A 443 15.57 12.11 12.67
C GLU A 443 14.44 11.17 12.18
N TYR A 444 13.31 11.74 11.80
CA TYR A 444 12.20 11.01 11.19
C TYR A 444 12.61 10.33 9.87
N ALA A 445 13.22 11.06 8.96
CA ALA A 445 13.63 10.54 7.65
C ALA A 445 14.65 9.39 7.77
N ASP A 446 15.64 9.53 8.68
CA ASP A 446 16.63 8.48 8.95
C ASP A 446 15.99 7.24 9.62
N GLY A 447 15.01 7.43 10.51
CA GLY A 447 14.22 6.34 11.11
C GLY A 447 13.43 5.57 10.06
N CYS A 448 12.70 6.27 9.21
CA CYS A 448 11.97 5.68 8.08
C CYS A 448 12.93 4.94 7.13
N ARG A 449 14.11 5.50 6.84
CA ARG A 449 15.11 4.87 5.97
C ARG A 449 15.64 3.56 6.55
N ARG A 450 15.84 3.47 7.87
CA ARG A 450 16.25 2.22 8.55
C ARG A 450 15.16 1.16 8.51
N LEU A 451 13.92 1.54 8.76
CA LEU A 451 12.78 0.62 8.69
C LEU A 451 12.48 0.17 7.24
N SER A 452 12.63 1.08 6.27
CA SER A 452 12.55 0.75 4.84
C SER A 452 13.63 -0.26 4.45
N TRP A 453 14.90 -0.01 4.82
CA TRP A 453 15.98 -0.96 4.61
C TRP A 453 15.69 -2.33 5.22
N LEU A 454 15.18 -2.34 6.47
CA LEU A 454 14.90 -3.58 7.17
C LEU A 454 13.81 -4.41 6.51
N ASN A 455 12.74 -3.76 6.03
CA ASN A 455 11.62 -4.43 5.36
C ASN A 455 11.88 -4.75 3.86
N THR A 456 12.91 -4.17 3.25
CA THR A 456 13.27 -4.41 1.84
C THR A 456 14.32 -5.51 1.74
N ASP A 457 14.22 -6.40 0.76
CA ASP A 457 15.16 -7.52 0.54
C ASP A 457 15.32 -8.40 1.80
N SER A 458 14.28 -8.54 2.57
CA SER A 458 14.18 -9.40 3.74
C SER A 458 13.12 -10.47 3.52
N LYS A 459 13.25 -11.59 4.21
CA LYS A 459 12.26 -12.65 4.18
C LYS A 459 11.33 -12.53 5.39
N GLN A 460 10.04 -12.28 5.16
CA GLN A 460 9.06 -12.32 6.24
C GLN A 460 8.87 -13.74 6.76
N VAL A 461 8.78 -13.89 8.08
CA VAL A 461 8.37 -15.12 8.76
C VAL A 461 6.89 -15.00 9.09
N CYS A 462 6.05 -15.61 8.26
CA CYS A 462 4.60 -15.58 8.41
C CYS A 462 4.01 -16.87 7.84
N HIS A 463 3.16 -17.56 8.63
CA HIS A 463 2.58 -18.85 8.29
C HIS A 463 1.06 -18.81 8.13
N LEU A 464 0.45 -17.63 8.31
CA LEU A 464 -0.98 -17.39 8.30
C LEU A 464 -1.36 -16.50 7.13
N ALA A 465 -2.39 -16.87 6.37
CA ALA A 465 -3.01 -15.96 5.42
C ALA A 465 -4.52 -15.85 5.63
N ILE A 466 -5.05 -14.65 5.43
CA ILE A 466 -6.49 -14.38 5.38
C ILE A 466 -6.88 -14.30 3.91
N LEU A 467 -7.78 -15.18 3.48
CA LEU A 467 -8.28 -15.19 2.11
C LEU A 467 -9.16 -13.97 1.86
N CYS A 468 -8.93 -13.29 0.74
CA CYS A 468 -9.63 -12.08 0.36
C CYS A 468 -10.03 -12.08 -1.12
N GLU A 469 -10.89 -11.16 -1.51
CA GLU A 469 -11.28 -10.93 -2.91
C GLU A 469 -10.40 -9.84 -3.55
N ALA A 470 -10.50 -9.68 -4.85
CA ALA A 470 -9.73 -8.66 -5.59
C ALA A 470 -9.98 -7.22 -5.10
N THR A 471 -11.17 -6.96 -4.54
CA THR A 471 -11.61 -5.62 -4.08
C THR A 471 -12.22 -5.63 -2.68
N PHE A 472 -11.97 -6.68 -1.90
CA PHE A 472 -12.47 -6.77 -0.53
C PHE A 472 -11.51 -7.55 0.38
N LEU A 473 -11.08 -6.90 1.46
CA LEU A 473 -10.21 -7.45 2.49
C LEU A 473 -10.95 -7.51 3.83
N PRO A 474 -11.11 -8.71 4.45
CA PRO A 474 -11.75 -8.85 5.76
C PRO A 474 -10.93 -8.18 6.88
N ASP A 475 -11.52 -7.24 7.61
CA ASP A 475 -10.87 -6.53 8.70
C ASP A 475 -11.08 -7.20 10.09
N LYS A 476 -12.15 -7.98 10.28
CA LYS A 476 -12.49 -8.56 11.58
C LYS A 476 -11.49 -9.60 12.06
N SER A 477 -11.19 -10.60 11.24
CA SER A 477 -10.16 -11.59 11.58
C SER A 477 -8.76 -10.97 11.63
N ALA A 478 -8.49 -9.96 10.80
CA ALA A 478 -7.25 -9.19 10.85
C ALA A 478 -7.07 -8.48 12.19
N LYS A 479 -8.11 -7.80 12.70
CA LYS A 479 -8.11 -7.16 14.03
C LYS A 479 -7.77 -8.17 15.12
N ILE A 480 -8.44 -9.33 15.13
CA ILE A 480 -8.19 -10.39 16.12
C ILE A 480 -6.71 -10.84 16.06
N CYS A 481 -6.20 -11.08 14.86
CA CYS A 481 -4.80 -11.47 14.67
C CYS A 481 -3.82 -10.41 15.20
N TYR A 482 -4.06 -9.13 14.93
CA TYR A 482 -3.23 -8.04 15.45
C TYR A 482 -3.24 -7.96 16.99
N GLN A 483 -4.39 -8.08 17.62
CA GLN A 483 -4.55 -7.99 19.06
C GLN A 483 -3.88 -9.16 19.80
N HIS A 484 -3.70 -10.31 19.14
CA HIS A 484 -3.10 -11.51 19.70
C HIS A 484 -1.71 -11.85 19.13
N GLN A 485 -1.02 -10.90 18.56
CA GLN A 485 0.32 -11.05 17.98
C GLN A 485 0.43 -12.26 17.02
N CYS A 486 -0.55 -12.40 16.12
CA CYS A 486 -0.54 -13.37 15.03
C CYS A 486 -0.32 -12.62 13.71
N ASP A 487 0.93 -12.54 13.20
CA ASP A 487 1.16 -11.89 11.90
C ASP A 487 0.55 -12.71 10.76
N PHE A 488 0.03 -12.02 9.76
CA PHE A 488 -0.66 -12.61 8.61
C PHE A 488 -0.40 -11.79 7.34
N ASN A 489 -0.76 -12.36 6.19
CA ASN A 489 -0.91 -11.61 4.94
C ASN A 489 -2.28 -11.87 4.33
N TYR A 490 -2.80 -10.94 3.51
CA TYR A 490 -3.98 -11.19 2.70
C TYR A 490 -3.59 -12.01 1.47
N LEU A 491 -4.34 -13.07 1.19
CA LEU A 491 -4.14 -13.89 -0.01
C LEU A 491 -5.36 -13.68 -0.93
N GLU A 492 -5.14 -12.98 -2.04
CA GLU A 492 -6.19 -12.78 -3.04
C GLU A 492 -6.54 -14.14 -3.66
N ILE A 493 -7.84 -14.44 -3.70
CA ILE A 493 -8.35 -15.79 -3.96
C ILE A 493 -7.92 -16.37 -5.32
N ARG A 494 -7.73 -15.55 -6.36
CA ARG A 494 -7.28 -15.98 -7.69
C ARG A 494 -5.89 -16.64 -7.64
N HIS A 495 -5.02 -16.21 -6.72
CA HIS A 495 -3.71 -16.84 -6.55
C HIS A 495 -3.77 -18.34 -6.29
N LEU A 496 -4.87 -18.85 -5.71
CA LEU A 496 -4.99 -20.28 -5.43
C LEU A 496 -4.85 -21.15 -6.69
N TRP A 497 -5.35 -20.69 -7.84
CA TRP A 497 -5.30 -21.47 -9.09
C TRP A 497 -4.41 -20.86 -10.18
N GLU A 498 -4.02 -19.58 -10.05
CA GLU A 498 -3.16 -18.94 -11.05
C GLU A 498 -1.68 -19.11 -10.75
N ASP A 499 -1.24 -18.88 -9.49
CA ASP A 499 0.17 -18.69 -9.15
C ASP A 499 0.66 -19.59 -8.03
N ALA A 500 -0.21 -20.08 -7.14
CA ALA A 500 0.17 -20.83 -5.96
C ALA A 500 0.25 -22.34 -6.23
N LYS A 501 1.15 -23.00 -5.51
CA LYS A 501 1.14 -24.46 -5.34
C LYS A 501 0.46 -24.81 -4.02
N ILE A 502 -0.51 -25.73 -4.05
CA ILE A 502 -1.25 -26.18 -2.88
C ILE A 502 -0.99 -27.66 -2.65
N ASP A 503 -0.64 -28.01 -1.42
CA ASP A 503 -0.42 -29.40 -0.98
C ASP A 503 -0.89 -29.62 0.48
N SER A 504 -0.58 -30.79 1.05
CA SER A 504 -0.90 -31.13 2.44
C SER A 504 -0.24 -30.22 3.50
N LYS A 505 0.78 -29.45 3.12
CA LYS A 505 1.49 -28.53 4.02
C LYS A 505 0.89 -27.12 4.01
N GLY A 506 0.15 -26.75 2.95
CA GLY A 506 -0.51 -25.44 2.83
C GLY A 506 -0.42 -24.83 1.44
N VAL A 507 -0.32 -23.50 1.40
CA VAL A 507 -0.22 -22.68 0.18
C VAL A 507 1.19 -22.14 0.05
N HIS A 508 1.81 -22.33 -1.12
CA HIS A 508 3.16 -21.89 -1.45
C HIS A 508 3.11 -20.91 -2.63
N ILE A 509 3.51 -19.67 -2.41
CA ILE A 509 3.47 -18.61 -3.43
C ILE A 509 4.65 -17.65 -3.26
N ALA A 510 5.39 -17.35 -4.33
CA ALA A 510 6.46 -16.35 -4.38
C ALA A 510 7.44 -16.40 -3.18
N GLY A 511 7.75 -17.61 -2.68
CA GLY A 511 8.64 -17.82 -1.52
C GLY A 511 7.96 -17.76 -0.14
N MET A 512 6.67 -17.40 -0.08
CA MET A 512 5.84 -17.51 1.12
C MET A 512 5.28 -18.94 1.27
N ASN A 513 5.12 -19.38 2.53
CA ASN A 513 4.59 -20.71 2.85
C ASN A 513 3.55 -20.58 3.98
N TYR A 514 2.27 -20.57 3.61
CA TYR A 514 1.16 -20.46 4.53
C TYR A 514 0.65 -21.83 4.95
N SER A 515 0.90 -22.20 6.19
CA SER A 515 0.44 -23.48 6.75
C SER A 515 -1.01 -23.42 7.21
N THR A 516 -1.60 -22.24 7.28
CA THR A 516 -2.97 -22.02 7.74
C THR A 516 -3.62 -20.89 6.95
N ILE A 517 -4.84 -21.14 6.47
CA ILE A 517 -5.65 -20.17 5.72
C ILE A 517 -6.95 -19.89 6.50
N ILE A 518 -7.30 -18.62 6.63
CA ILE A 518 -8.57 -18.18 7.24
C ILE A 518 -9.52 -17.71 6.15
N ILE A 519 -10.75 -18.20 6.18
CA ILE A 519 -11.91 -17.60 5.51
C ILE A 519 -12.77 -16.92 6.57
N ASP A 520 -12.79 -15.59 6.57
CA ASP A 520 -13.65 -14.81 7.46
C ASP A 520 -14.97 -14.47 6.79
N SER A 521 -14.94 -13.56 5.82
CA SER A 521 -16.10 -13.15 5.03
C SER A 521 -15.69 -12.96 3.58
N LEU A 522 -16.42 -13.58 2.67
CA LEU A 522 -16.26 -13.44 1.22
C LEU A 522 -17.63 -13.31 0.59
N SER A 523 -17.79 -12.56 -0.48
CA SER A 523 -19.05 -12.47 -1.21
C SER A 523 -19.29 -13.68 -2.10
N ASN A 524 -18.19 -14.30 -2.59
CA ASN A 524 -18.21 -15.49 -3.44
C ASN A 524 -16.95 -16.34 -3.24
N ILE A 525 -17.09 -17.65 -3.41
CA ILE A 525 -15.97 -18.59 -3.58
C ILE A 525 -16.06 -19.17 -4.99
N PRO A 526 -15.17 -18.74 -5.92
CA PRO A 526 -15.14 -19.23 -7.30
C PRO A 526 -15.02 -20.75 -7.39
N MET A 527 -15.55 -21.32 -8.47
CA MET A 527 -15.54 -22.78 -8.68
C MET A 527 -14.12 -23.35 -8.73
N GLU A 528 -13.17 -22.58 -9.27
CA GLU A 528 -11.74 -22.91 -9.39
C GLU A 528 -11.09 -23.07 -8.02
N ALA A 529 -11.47 -22.23 -7.06
CA ALA A 529 -10.92 -22.28 -5.69
C ALA A 529 -11.42 -23.45 -4.86
N ARG A 530 -12.66 -23.93 -5.10
CA ARG A 530 -13.32 -24.93 -4.24
C ARG A 530 -12.56 -26.24 -4.07
N PRO A 531 -12.07 -26.90 -5.14
CA PRO A 531 -11.28 -28.14 -4.99
C PRO A 531 -9.99 -27.92 -4.21
N LEU A 532 -9.34 -26.77 -4.38
CA LEU A 532 -8.11 -26.41 -3.72
C LEU A 532 -8.33 -26.15 -2.22
N LEU A 533 -9.39 -25.44 -1.87
CA LEU A 533 -9.80 -25.23 -0.48
C LEU A 533 -10.22 -26.54 0.22
N LYS A 534 -10.81 -27.51 -0.50
CA LYS A 534 -11.08 -28.84 0.04
C LYS A 534 -9.81 -29.59 0.41
N ILE A 535 -8.75 -29.47 -0.40
CA ILE A 535 -7.43 -30.06 -0.06
C ILE A 535 -6.92 -29.46 1.24
N LEU A 536 -7.02 -28.14 1.42
CA LEU A 536 -6.60 -27.47 2.65
C LEU A 536 -7.44 -27.89 3.85
N ALA A 537 -8.77 -28.01 3.71
CA ALA A 537 -9.67 -28.48 4.75
C ALA A 537 -9.33 -29.90 5.20
N ALA A 538 -9.19 -30.83 4.26
CA ALA A 538 -8.85 -32.26 4.51
C ALA A 538 -7.51 -32.43 5.24
N ASN A 539 -6.60 -31.49 5.10
CA ASN A 539 -5.32 -31.49 5.80
C ASN A 539 -5.31 -30.61 7.07
N GLY A 540 -6.49 -30.13 7.49
CA GLY A 540 -6.63 -29.27 8.67
C GLY A 540 -5.93 -27.93 8.55
N ARG A 541 -5.78 -27.39 7.33
CA ARG A 541 -5.11 -26.11 7.03
C ARG A 541 -6.08 -24.96 6.84
N LEU A 542 -7.39 -25.21 6.89
CA LEU A 542 -8.46 -24.24 6.66
C LEU A 542 -9.22 -23.96 7.95
N ILE A 543 -9.32 -22.69 8.31
CA ILE A 543 -10.13 -22.18 9.42
C ILE A 543 -11.22 -21.30 8.81
N ILE A 544 -12.48 -21.52 9.15
CA ILE A 544 -13.62 -20.81 8.54
C ILE A 544 -14.50 -20.19 9.62
N ASN A 545 -14.88 -18.94 9.41
CA ASN A 545 -15.92 -18.29 10.19
C ASN A 545 -17.27 -18.98 9.96
N LYS A 546 -17.96 -19.38 11.03
CA LYS A 546 -19.29 -19.98 10.96
C LYS A 546 -20.28 -19.14 10.17
N TYR A 547 -20.17 -17.82 10.25
CA TYR A 547 -21.07 -16.87 9.63
C TYR A 547 -20.64 -16.43 8.21
N SER A 548 -19.60 -17.02 7.65
CA SER A 548 -19.12 -16.72 6.30
C SER A 548 -20.12 -17.09 5.19
N GLY A 549 -21.12 -17.92 5.48
CA GLY A 549 -22.05 -18.46 4.48
C GLY A 549 -21.49 -19.64 3.66
N TYR A 550 -20.25 -20.06 3.90
CA TYR A 550 -19.55 -21.10 3.11
C TYR A 550 -19.03 -22.27 3.95
N SER A 551 -19.24 -22.26 5.27
CA SER A 551 -18.75 -23.32 6.17
C SER A 551 -19.28 -24.71 5.78
N PHE A 552 -20.49 -24.80 5.22
CA PHE A 552 -21.10 -26.05 4.76
C PHE A 552 -20.43 -26.67 3.51
N LEU A 553 -19.58 -25.93 2.81
CA LEU A 553 -18.84 -26.44 1.64
C LEU A 553 -17.60 -27.27 2.01
N PHE A 554 -17.15 -27.19 3.26
CA PHE A 554 -15.86 -27.72 3.71
C PHE A 554 -16.01 -28.39 5.09
N ASP A 555 -16.61 -29.59 5.12
CA ASP A 555 -16.97 -30.31 6.35
C ASP A 555 -15.76 -30.59 7.28
N GLU A 556 -14.54 -30.69 6.74
CA GLU A 556 -13.32 -30.97 7.50
C GLU A 556 -12.58 -29.70 7.95
N ALA A 557 -13.10 -28.51 7.63
CA ALA A 557 -12.50 -27.26 8.07
C ALA A 557 -12.71 -27.02 9.57
N VAL A 558 -11.78 -26.31 10.18
CA VAL A 558 -11.93 -25.86 11.58
C VAL A 558 -12.86 -24.64 11.60
N ILE A 559 -13.98 -24.76 12.31
CA ILE A 559 -14.97 -23.69 12.41
C ILE A 559 -14.71 -22.83 13.65
N TYR A 560 -14.75 -21.50 13.49
CA TYR A 560 -14.70 -20.54 14.61
C TYR A 560 -15.94 -19.64 14.61
N GLN A 561 -16.31 -19.13 15.79
CA GLN A 561 -17.44 -18.22 15.99
C GLN A 561 -17.03 -16.94 16.76
N THR A 562 -16.07 -17.09 17.67
CA THR A 562 -15.58 -16.03 18.55
C THR A 562 -14.09 -15.76 18.31
N SER A 563 -13.59 -14.66 18.88
CA SER A 563 -12.15 -14.35 18.86
C SER A 563 -11.32 -15.45 19.51
N ASP A 564 -11.78 -15.97 20.66
CA ASP A 564 -11.08 -17.03 21.41
C ASP A 564 -11.03 -18.34 20.61
N ASP A 565 -12.12 -18.68 19.90
CA ASP A 565 -12.13 -19.85 19.01
C ASP A 565 -11.08 -19.72 17.90
N LEU A 566 -11.01 -18.54 17.26
CA LEU A 566 -10.04 -18.27 16.19
C LEU A 566 -8.60 -18.40 16.71
N ILE A 567 -8.27 -17.75 17.80
CA ILE A 567 -6.92 -17.79 18.39
C ILE A 567 -6.56 -19.20 18.85
N THR A 568 -7.51 -19.92 19.46
CA THR A 568 -7.31 -21.33 19.82
C THR A 568 -7.05 -22.20 18.60
N ALA A 569 -7.78 -21.98 17.51
CA ALA A 569 -7.59 -22.71 16.26
C ALA A 569 -6.22 -22.43 15.64
N ILE A 570 -5.78 -21.16 15.63
CA ILE A 570 -4.45 -20.77 15.14
C ILE A 570 -3.35 -21.39 16.00
N ALA A 571 -3.44 -21.29 17.33
CA ALA A 571 -2.43 -21.79 18.27
C ALA A 571 -2.21 -23.31 18.19
N LYS A 572 -3.24 -24.07 17.81
CA LYS A 572 -3.11 -25.51 17.53
C LYS A 572 -2.32 -25.85 16.27
N LYS A 573 -2.10 -24.86 15.37
CA LYS A 573 -1.47 -25.06 14.05
C LYS A 573 -0.13 -24.35 13.93
N ILE A 574 0.02 -23.19 14.56
CA ILE A 574 1.18 -22.31 14.46
C ILE A 574 1.70 -22.02 15.87
N LEU A 575 2.96 -22.34 16.11
CA LEU A 575 3.60 -21.94 17.37
C LEU A 575 3.76 -20.41 17.41
N PRO A 576 3.58 -19.78 18.59
CA PRO A 576 3.82 -18.36 18.74
C PRO A 576 5.26 -17.98 18.36
N ASP A 577 5.40 -17.04 17.45
CA ASP A 577 6.69 -16.52 17.03
C ASP A 577 7.25 -15.49 18.01
N ILE A 578 6.35 -14.76 18.67
CA ILE A 578 6.62 -13.86 19.79
C ILE A 578 5.64 -14.13 20.92
N SER A 579 6.06 -13.96 22.16
CA SER A 579 5.17 -13.99 23.31
C SER A 579 5.53 -12.90 24.31
N LEU A 580 4.51 -12.32 24.92
CA LEU A 580 4.58 -11.27 25.93
C LEU A 580 4.26 -11.88 27.28
N ASN A 581 5.08 -11.61 28.32
CA ASN A 581 4.75 -12.08 29.67
C ASN A 581 3.55 -11.31 30.28
N THR A 582 3.36 -10.06 29.86
CA THR A 582 2.15 -9.27 30.14
C THR A 582 1.41 -9.13 28.81
N PRO A 583 0.28 -9.84 28.62
CA PRO A 583 -0.52 -9.73 27.40
C PRO A 583 -0.94 -8.29 27.13
N SER A 584 -0.92 -7.88 25.87
CA SER A 584 -1.37 -6.56 25.44
C SER A 584 -1.98 -6.62 24.05
N GLU A 585 -3.17 -6.07 23.92
CA GLU A 585 -3.84 -5.92 22.64
C GLU A 585 -3.28 -4.76 21.81
N ASP A 586 -2.40 -3.93 22.38
CA ASP A 586 -1.81 -2.76 21.70
C ASP A 586 -0.45 -3.03 21.08
N ILE A 587 0.18 -4.17 21.37
CA ILE A 587 1.46 -4.54 20.73
C ILE A 587 1.22 -5.19 19.38
N ARG A 588 1.86 -4.62 18.36
CA ARG A 588 1.99 -5.21 17.01
C ARG A 588 3.40 -5.69 16.80
N TYR A 589 3.57 -6.71 15.95
CA TYR A 589 4.91 -7.13 15.56
C TYR A 589 4.96 -7.58 14.12
N ARG A 590 6.17 -7.55 13.58
CA ARG A 590 6.53 -8.15 12.30
C ARG A 590 7.89 -8.80 12.44
N HIS A 591 8.02 -10.03 11.96
CA HIS A 591 9.29 -10.76 11.95
C HIS A 591 9.85 -10.86 10.55
N VAL A 592 11.09 -10.41 10.36
CA VAL A 592 11.83 -10.53 9.10
C VAL A 592 13.22 -11.11 9.35
N ILE A 593 13.71 -11.84 8.35
CA ILE A 593 15.09 -12.33 8.30
C ILE A 593 15.84 -11.51 7.26
N LYS A 594 16.94 -10.88 7.67
CA LYS A 594 17.81 -10.13 6.78
C LYS A 594 19.25 -10.56 6.98
N GLY A 595 19.86 -11.06 5.90
CA GLY A 595 21.13 -11.80 6.03
C GLY A 595 20.96 -13.05 6.88
N ASN A 596 21.69 -13.15 7.98
CA ASN A 596 21.61 -14.25 8.94
C ASN A 596 20.90 -13.90 10.24
N ASP A 597 20.43 -12.66 10.37
CA ASP A 597 19.83 -12.15 11.59
C ASP A 597 18.31 -12.10 11.48
N HIS A 598 17.66 -12.36 12.60
CA HIS A 598 16.21 -12.22 12.76
C HIS A 598 15.90 -10.89 13.43
N TYR A 599 14.94 -10.17 12.89
CA TYR A 599 14.51 -8.88 13.38
C TYR A 599 13.01 -8.91 13.65
N TYR A 600 12.64 -8.59 14.89
CA TYR A 600 11.26 -8.42 15.32
C TYR A 600 11.01 -6.92 15.47
N ILE A 601 10.28 -6.34 14.54
CA ILE A 601 9.80 -4.96 14.61
C ILE A 601 8.61 -5.00 15.56
N VAL A 602 8.69 -4.34 16.71
CA VAL A 602 7.66 -4.35 17.75
C VAL A 602 7.19 -2.93 18.01
N PHE A 603 5.89 -2.71 17.89
CA PHE A 603 5.26 -1.41 17.99
C PHE A 603 4.16 -1.39 19.03
N ASN A 604 4.28 -0.49 20.02
CA ASN A 604 3.19 -0.12 20.89
C ASN A 604 2.29 0.88 20.13
N GLU A 605 1.24 0.38 19.52
CA GLU A 605 0.29 1.18 18.73
C GLU A 605 -0.65 2.00 19.62
N GLY A 606 -0.79 1.60 20.88
CA GLY A 606 -1.71 2.19 21.85
C GLY A 606 -1.21 3.47 22.51
N THR A 607 -2.12 4.11 23.24
CA THR A 607 -1.90 5.39 23.93
C THR A 607 -1.35 5.25 25.34
N ASN A 608 -1.16 4.02 25.84
CA ASN A 608 -0.61 3.72 27.17
C ASN A 608 0.82 3.18 27.07
N ALA A 609 1.65 3.48 28.05
CA ALA A 609 2.95 2.86 28.17
C ALA A 609 2.82 1.37 28.55
N ILE A 610 3.68 0.52 28.00
CA ILE A 610 3.67 -0.92 28.22
C ILE A 610 5.04 -1.36 28.71
N SER A 611 5.05 -2.15 29.79
CA SER A 611 6.25 -2.85 30.29
C SER A 611 6.03 -4.34 30.18
N THR A 612 6.84 -5.03 29.38
CA THR A 612 6.68 -6.46 29.15
C THR A 612 8.03 -7.12 28.86
N LYS A 613 8.15 -8.41 29.16
CA LYS A 613 9.26 -9.23 28.66
C LYS A 613 8.83 -9.83 27.34
N ILE A 614 9.71 -9.76 26.35
CA ILE A 614 9.46 -10.33 25.01
C ILE A 614 10.29 -11.60 24.87
N LYS A 615 9.61 -12.70 24.59
CA LYS A 615 10.23 -13.95 24.22
C LYS A 615 10.02 -14.21 22.74
N VAL A 616 11.10 -14.40 22.01
CA VAL A 616 11.08 -14.68 20.56
C VAL A 616 11.34 -16.17 20.30
N SER A 617 10.84 -16.67 19.16
CA SER A 617 10.96 -18.08 18.77
C SER A 617 12.40 -18.51 18.48
N VAL A 618 13.26 -17.58 18.08
CA VAL A 618 14.63 -17.83 17.67
C VAL A 618 15.60 -17.74 18.85
N LYS A 619 16.45 -18.76 19.02
CA LYS A 619 17.52 -18.76 20.03
C LYS A 619 18.73 -17.97 19.53
N GLY A 620 19.28 -17.11 20.35
CA GLY A 620 20.47 -16.33 20.00
C GLY A 620 20.78 -15.24 21.01
N THR A 621 21.79 -14.42 20.71
CA THR A 621 22.03 -13.18 21.45
C THR A 621 21.02 -12.14 21.01
N LEU A 622 20.39 -11.47 21.99
CA LEU A 622 19.37 -10.46 21.73
C LEU A 622 19.93 -9.06 21.88
N GLN A 623 19.50 -8.17 20.99
CA GLN A 623 19.78 -6.74 21.02
C GLN A 623 18.48 -5.97 20.81
N LEU A 624 18.35 -4.84 21.49
CA LEU A 624 17.27 -3.86 21.29
C LEU A 624 17.83 -2.69 20.48
N LEU A 625 17.21 -2.39 19.34
CA LEU A 625 17.61 -1.31 18.46
C LEU A 625 16.52 -0.24 18.41
N ASN A 626 16.95 1.02 18.41
CA ASN A 626 16.08 2.18 18.19
C ASN A 626 16.20 2.61 16.71
N PRO A 627 15.14 2.58 15.90
CA PRO A 627 15.24 2.97 14.48
C PRO A 627 15.51 4.46 14.29
N SER A 628 15.06 5.36 15.19
CA SER A 628 15.27 6.80 15.06
C SER A 628 16.72 7.21 15.29
N THR A 629 17.38 6.64 16.31
CA THR A 629 18.76 7.03 16.71
C THR A 629 19.85 6.06 16.29
N ALA A 630 19.48 4.84 15.87
CA ALA A 630 20.36 3.69 15.65
C ALA A 630 21.08 3.20 16.93
N GLU A 631 20.68 3.65 18.13
CA GLU A 631 21.17 3.13 19.38
C GLU A 631 20.87 1.64 19.52
N THR A 632 21.81 0.92 20.09
CA THR A 632 21.73 -0.52 20.29
C THR A 632 22.14 -0.88 21.71
N VAL A 633 21.29 -1.68 22.36
CA VAL A 633 21.52 -2.19 23.71
C VAL A 633 21.43 -3.71 23.69
N ASN A 634 22.36 -4.39 24.35
CA ASN A 634 22.25 -5.83 24.54
C ASN A 634 21.06 -6.14 25.46
N LEU A 635 20.28 -7.12 25.10
CA LEU A 635 19.07 -7.52 25.82
C LEU A 635 19.26 -8.92 26.41
N THR A 636 18.96 -9.08 27.68
CA THR A 636 18.89 -10.41 28.31
C THR A 636 17.49 -11.01 28.11
N ALA A 637 17.38 -12.34 28.10
CA ALA A 637 16.10 -13.02 27.84
C ALA A 637 15.01 -12.71 28.90
N ASP A 638 15.42 -12.30 30.11
CA ASP A 638 14.52 -11.99 31.22
C ASP A 638 14.33 -10.48 31.45
N GLU A 639 14.90 -9.65 30.60
CA GLU A 639 14.81 -8.20 30.73
C GLU A 639 13.43 -7.67 30.33
N THR A 640 12.93 -6.73 31.14
CA THR A 640 11.67 -6.05 30.84
C THR A 640 11.93 -4.89 29.90
N ILE A 641 11.25 -4.88 28.76
CA ILE A 641 11.29 -3.79 27.80
C ILE A 641 10.15 -2.82 28.13
N TYR A 642 10.50 -1.55 28.25
CA TYR A 642 9.55 -0.46 28.40
C TYR A 642 9.28 0.17 27.02
N PHE A 643 8.03 0.27 26.64
CA PHE A 643 7.55 0.99 25.49
C PHE A 643 6.75 2.21 25.92
N LYS A 644 7.14 3.38 25.44
CA LYS A 644 6.28 4.56 25.52
C LYS A 644 5.02 4.36 24.68
N PRO A 645 3.98 5.16 24.89
CA PRO A 645 2.90 5.26 23.89
C PRO A 645 3.48 5.54 22.50
N HIS A 646 2.95 4.87 21.47
CA HIS A 646 3.33 5.09 20.08
C HIS A 646 4.82 4.82 19.76
N GLU A 647 5.49 3.96 20.54
CA GLU A 647 6.92 3.69 20.33
C GLU A 647 7.16 2.37 19.61
N LEU A 648 7.99 2.42 18.57
CA LEU A 648 8.49 1.26 17.85
C LEU A 648 9.93 0.95 18.27
N LYS A 649 10.20 -0.31 18.54
CA LYS A 649 11.54 -0.86 18.82
C LYS A 649 11.78 -2.11 18.00
N ILE A 650 13.05 -2.45 17.78
CA ILE A 650 13.44 -3.63 17.04
C ILE A 650 14.20 -4.57 17.97
N VAL A 651 13.73 -5.81 18.11
CA VAL A 651 14.49 -6.87 18.78
C VAL A 651 15.22 -7.66 17.70
N ARG A 652 16.56 -7.58 17.70
CA ARG A 652 17.43 -8.37 16.83
C ARG A 652 17.87 -9.64 17.55
N ALA A 653 17.66 -10.80 16.96
CA ALA A 653 18.18 -12.08 17.42
C ALA A 653 19.27 -12.56 16.46
N GLN A 654 20.49 -12.65 16.97
CA GLN A 654 21.62 -13.12 16.20
C GLN A 654 21.78 -14.64 16.33
N HIS A 655 21.80 -15.34 15.22
CA HIS A 655 22.07 -16.77 15.21
C HIS A 655 23.55 -17.00 15.59
N LYS A 656 23.84 -17.80 16.62
CA LYS A 656 25.22 -18.21 16.91
C LYS A 656 25.73 -19.02 15.69
N ARG A 657 26.77 -18.53 15.05
CA ARG A 657 27.57 -19.38 14.15
C ARG A 657 28.32 -20.36 15.07
N PHE A 658 28.02 -21.66 14.94
CA PHE A 658 28.83 -22.74 15.49
C PHE A 658 30.05 -22.98 14.61
#